data_a7dc0fe9e80a2865440e96618bd0b17b
#
_entry.id   a7dc0fe9e80a2865440e96618bd0b17b
#
_cell.length_a   1.000
_cell.length_b   1.000
_cell.length_c   1.000
_cell.angle_alpha   90.00
_cell.angle_beta   90.00
_cell.angle_gamma   90.00
#
_symmetry.space_group_name_H-M   'P 1'
#
loop_
_entity.id
_entity.type
_entity.pdbx_description
1 polymer ?
#
loop_
_entity_poly.entity_id
_entity_poly.type
_entity_poly.pdbx_seq_one_letter_code
_entity_poly.pdbx_strand_id
1 'polypeptide(L)'
;MIETVAALARWFQLAANMTLVGGCIFLVIAGWNKAALPNLWITRLERSLPWLATALLLGLLVVLATTTAQATGIAENVWQPGAWFGILLETRMGHIWAARAALGLTVLGIAFYVRNSPGIQGLLLCATVAAFTLAAGSLASHSAAEELSLISILPYTLHIILASIWFGALPAFLLVLFFNKGQQKNAIVDQSDVQTLKRFSILALPVMLGIIATGIFVANRMIDTSYSALFATKYGWLLNAKIFLLIIVLMIAARARSVWLPSLTQDQNLVAAGSQKMRKWVRIEFVLALTIVLLATILANSVPAKHAIIQDWPYPFRFSIAATWDDPTVVMRVWGGIILLILAGGIVVYSQIKKWTMKHRVGISALLAICALFLALPSLAIQAYSETYRKTPVPFDAISIANGSGLFAKNCVTCHGFQGKGNGILAKSFTKPPVDMLTEPHTAKHTAGDFFNWLTYGIPGTGMPDFANKLEEEERWDVINYLHAMSRGYQARLMNPNIVPNQPSLGPPGFSYSAHDGSSGILKDFRQKKTVLLVLFSWPDSRARLDQLRRSYGALSAGNTTILAVPMNDLDLEDMATITADSPFPIVTEGAPEITRSYALFRRTLSKPDLLGEGSLPKHMELLVDRYGYLRARWIPEADGDNWINIDTMAEQIARLSREKEILPPPGDHVH
;
A
#
# COMPACT_ATOMS: atom_id res chain seq x y z
N MET A 1 3.61 -4.84 28.05
CA MET A 1 2.42 -4.91 28.90
C MET A 1 1.41 -3.81 28.58
N ILE A 2 1.79 -2.53 28.53
CA ILE A 2 0.87 -1.40 28.21
C ILE A 2 0.21 -1.55 26.84
N GLU A 3 0.94 -1.95 25.80
CA GLU A 3 0.39 -2.17 24.47
C GLU A 3 -0.72 -3.24 24.43
N THR A 4 -0.52 -4.33 25.19
CA THR A 4 -1.52 -5.40 25.28
C THR A 4 -2.78 -4.92 25.98
N VAL A 5 -2.62 -4.15 27.08
CA VAL A 5 -3.76 -3.56 27.81
C VAL A 5 -4.50 -2.55 26.92
N ALA A 6 -3.76 -1.71 26.19
CA ALA A 6 -4.34 -0.75 25.24
C ALA A 6 -5.16 -1.44 24.14
N ALA A 7 -4.63 -2.53 23.56
CA ALA A 7 -5.33 -3.31 22.53
C ALA A 7 -6.61 -3.96 23.08
N LEU A 8 -6.55 -4.56 24.26
CA LEU A 8 -7.70 -5.18 24.92
C LEU A 8 -8.76 -4.14 25.32
N ALA A 9 -8.36 -2.99 25.85
CA ALA A 9 -9.27 -1.91 26.21
C ALA A 9 -10.00 -1.36 24.97
N ARG A 10 -9.26 -1.15 23.87
CA ARG A 10 -9.82 -0.70 22.60
C ARG A 10 -10.76 -1.75 22.00
N TRP A 11 -10.41 -3.02 22.06
CA TRP A 11 -11.28 -4.12 21.65
C TRP A 11 -12.57 -4.15 22.45
N PHE A 12 -12.48 -4.09 23.78
CA PHE A 12 -13.64 -4.08 24.67
C PHE A 12 -14.55 -2.88 24.41
N GLN A 13 -13.98 -1.67 24.30
CA GLN A 13 -14.71 -0.45 23.98
C GLN A 13 -15.41 -0.54 22.63
N LEU A 14 -14.70 -1.07 21.61
CA LEU A 14 -15.24 -1.21 20.26
C LEU A 14 -16.38 -2.25 20.23
N ALA A 15 -16.19 -3.41 20.85
CA ALA A 15 -17.20 -4.47 20.92
C ALA A 15 -18.48 -3.98 21.63
N ALA A 16 -18.34 -3.24 22.73
CA ALA A 16 -19.47 -2.66 23.45
C ALA A 16 -20.25 -1.67 22.57
N ASN A 17 -19.54 -0.75 21.89
CA ASN A 17 -20.15 0.24 21.01
C ASN A 17 -20.85 -0.41 19.79
N MET A 18 -20.19 -1.37 19.15
CA MET A 18 -20.77 -2.11 18.02
C MET A 18 -22.01 -2.88 18.46
N THR A 19 -21.99 -3.48 19.67
CA THR A 19 -23.17 -4.20 20.22
C THR A 19 -24.32 -3.23 20.52
N LEU A 20 -24.05 -2.02 20.96
CA LEU A 20 -25.05 -0.98 21.12
C LEU A 20 -25.74 -0.64 19.79
N VAL A 21 -24.97 -0.32 18.76
CA VAL A 21 -25.50 0.03 17.43
C VAL A 21 -26.32 -1.13 16.87
N GLY A 22 -25.75 -2.33 16.79
CA GLY A 22 -26.41 -3.50 16.20
C GLY A 22 -27.60 -3.98 17.03
N GLY A 23 -27.53 -3.94 18.37
CA GLY A 23 -28.63 -4.28 19.27
C GLY A 23 -29.82 -3.35 19.10
N CYS A 24 -29.61 -2.03 19.03
CA CYS A 24 -30.67 -1.05 18.75
C CYS A 24 -31.30 -1.27 17.37
N ILE A 25 -30.51 -1.49 16.33
CA ILE A 25 -30.99 -1.76 14.97
C ILE A 25 -31.81 -3.07 14.95
N PHE A 26 -31.35 -4.11 15.66
CA PHE A 26 -32.07 -5.37 15.74
C PHE A 26 -33.45 -5.21 16.43
N LEU A 27 -33.54 -4.40 17.49
CA LEU A 27 -34.80 -4.05 18.14
C LEU A 27 -35.74 -3.28 17.20
N VAL A 28 -35.22 -2.37 16.39
CA VAL A 28 -36.01 -1.66 15.37
C VAL A 28 -36.57 -2.63 14.33
N ILE A 29 -35.73 -3.59 13.86
CA ILE A 29 -36.16 -4.62 12.89
C ILE A 29 -37.23 -5.54 13.46
N ALA A 30 -37.22 -5.81 14.77
CA ALA A 30 -38.24 -6.60 15.46
C ALA A 30 -39.63 -5.99 15.33
N GLY A 31 -39.73 -4.70 14.97
CA GLY A 31 -41.00 -4.02 14.76
C GLY A 31 -41.74 -3.85 16.08
N TRP A 32 -41.11 -3.12 16.99
CA TRP A 32 -41.67 -2.81 18.31
C TRP A 32 -43.15 -2.44 18.22
N ASN A 33 -44.02 -3.35 18.62
CA ASN A 33 -45.45 -3.12 18.71
C ASN A 33 -45.84 -3.11 20.19
N LYS A 34 -46.23 -1.95 20.73
CA LYS A 34 -46.63 -1.75 22.14
C LYS A 34 -47.79 -2.64 22.60
N ALA A 35 -48.49 -3.31 21.66
CA ALA A 35 -49.65 -4.17 21.93
C ALA A 35 -49.31 -5.64 22.21
N ALA A 36 -48.06 -6.10 21.99
CA ALA A 36 -47.66 -7.46 22.30
C ALA A 36 -47.14 -7.56 23.75
N LEU A 37 -47.43 -8.64 24.44
CA LEU A 37 -46.81 -8.98 25.74
C LEU A 37 -45.28 -8.84 25.60
N PRO A 38 -44.59 -8.21 26.59
CA PRO A 38 -43.16 -7.93 26.46
C PRO A 38 -42.39 -9.23 26.34
N ASN A 39 -41.82 -9.48 25.17
CA ASN A 39 -41.02 -10.66 24.93
C ASN A 39 -39.76 -10.58 25.80
N LEU A 40 -39.44 -11.61 26.56
CA LEU A 40 -38.41 -11.60 27.59
C LEU A 40 -37.01 -11.21 27.03
N TRP A 41 -36.72 -11.60 25.79
CA TRP A 41 -35.47 -11.26 25.15
C TRP A 41 -35.38 -9.75 24.81
N ILE A 42 -36.48 -9.11 24.39
CA ILE A 42 -36.55 -7.66 24.12
C ILE A 42 -36.23 -6.87 25.39
N THR A 43 -36.97 -7.18 26.48
CA THR A 43 -36.76 -6.50 27.77
C THR A 43 -35.34 -6.68 28.30
N ARG A 44 -34.72 -7.85 28.12
CA ARG A 44 -33.32 -8.06 28.52
C ARG A 44 -32.34 -7.28 27.68
N LEU A 45 -32.55 -7.21 26.38
CA LEU A 45 -31.69 -6.45 25.49
C LEU A 45 -31.78 -4.94 25.80
N GLU A 46 -32.97 -4.40 26.01
CA GLU A 46 -33.16 -3.00 26.41
C GLU A 46 -32.51 -2.68 27.75
N ARG A 47 -32.66 -3.56 28.74
CA ARG A 47 -32.01 -3.42 30.05
C ARG A 47 -30.49 -3.50 29.95
N SER A 48 -29.95 -4.11 28.91
CA SER A 48 -28.49 -4.19 28.71
C SER A 48 -27.88 -2.92 28.06
N LEU A 49 -28.68 -2.08 27.36
CA LEU A 49 -28.18 -0.89 26.65
C LEU A 49 -27.41 0.08 27.54
N PRO A 50 -27.89 0.47 28.76
CA PRO A 50 -27.12 1.33 29.63
C PRO A 50 -25.78 0.72 30.09
N TRP A 51 -25.75 -0.60 30.32
CA TRP A 51 -24.52 -1.31 30.68
C TRP A 51 -23.50 -1.33 29.55
N LEU A 52 -23.95 -1.49 28.31
CA LEU A 52 -23.10 -1.40 27.11
C LEU A 52 -22.56 0.02 26.93
N ALA A 53 -23.37 1.05 27.18
CA ALA A 53 -22.93 2.44 27.15
C ALA A 53 -21.90 2.76 28.25
N THR A 54 -22.09 2.21 29.46
CA THR A 54 -21.10 2.32 30.54
C THR A 54 -19.80 1.60 30.16
N ALA A 55 -19.87 0.40 29.59
CA ALA A 55 -18.71 -0.34 29.10
C ALA A 55 -17.94 0.43 28.01
N LEU A 56 -18.66 1.10 27.09
CA LEU A 56 -18.07 2.01 26.10
C LEU A 56 -17.25 3.11 26.78
N LEU A 57 -17.82 3.81 27.78
CA LEU A 57 -17.17 4.92 28.48
C LEU A 57 -15.97 4.46 29.31
N LEU A 58 -16.09 3.35 30.03
CA LEU A 58 -14.97 2.76 30.77
C LEU A 58 -13.84 2.34 29.82
N GLY A 59 -14.17 1.73 28.69
CA GLY A 59 -13.20 1.40 27.67
C GLY A 59 -12.50 2.64 27.09
N LEU A 60 -13.23 3.74 26.84
CA LEU A 60 -12.65 5.01 26.41
C LEU A 60 -11.68 5.57 27.46
N LEU A 61 -12.01 5.50 28.74
CA LEU A 61 -11.14 5.97 29.81
C LEU A 61 -9.81 5.21 29.85
N VAL A 62 -9.88 3.86 29.78
CA VAL A 62 -8.67 3.02 29.75
C VAL A 62 -7.85 3.26 28.49
N VAL A 63 -8.49 3.48 27.35
CA VAL A 63 -7.81 3.86 26.10
C VAL A 63 -7.08 5.20 26.24
N LEU A 64 -7.70 6.21 26.88
CA LEU A 64 -7.04 7.50 27.13
C LEU A 64 -5.80 7.29 28.00
N ALA A 65 -5.94 6.62 29.14
CA ALA A 65 -4.84 6.39 30.09
C ALA A 65 -3.66 5.65 29.44
N THR A 66 -3.94 4.59 28.67
CA THR A 66 -2.90 3.81 27.99
C THR A 66 -2.26 4.58 26.83
N THR A 67 -3.04 5.38 26.08
CA THR A 67 -2.53 6.22 25.00
C THR A 67 -1.64 7.33 25.54
N THR A 68 -1.98 7.93 26.70
CA THR A 68 -1.15 8.93 27.37
C THR A 68 0.21 8.35 27.77
N ALA A 69 0.24 7.16 28.36
CA ALA A 69 1.50 6.50 28.71
C ALA A 69 2.35 6.16 27.47
N GLN A 70 1.73 5.74 26.37
CA GLN A 70 2.43 5.47 25.11
C GLN A 70 3.00 6.76 24.47
N ALA A 71 2.23 7.85 24.47
CA ALA A 71 2.63 9.11 23.87
C ALA A 71 3.74 9.82 24.64
N THR A 72 3.76 9.69 25.97
CA THR A 72 4.78 10.28 26.83
C THR A 72 6.00 9.38 27.04
N GLY A 73 5.92 8.10 26.69
CA GLY A 73 6.96 7.10 26.99
C GLY A 73 7.08 6.73 28.47
N ILE A 74 6.23 7.30 29.36
CA ILE A 74 6.28 7.11 30.83
C ILE A 74 5.11 6.22 31.25
N ALA A 75 5.41 5.01 31.71
CA ALA A 75 4.40 4.00 32.08
C ALA A 75 3.49 4.48 33.24
N GLU A 76 4.02 5.24 34.17
CA GLU A 76 3.31 5.76 35.34
C GLU A 76 2.19 6.75 34.98
N ASN A 77 2.28 7.38 33.83
CA ASN A 77 1.25 8.32 33.33
C ASN A 77 -0.11 7.65 33.04
N VAL A 78 -0.18 6.32 33.06
CA VAL A 78 -1.47 5.58 33.08
C VAL A 78 -2.35 6.00 34.25
N TRP A 79 -1.75 6.35 35.38
CA TRP A 79 -2.44 6.69 36.64
C TRP A 79 -2.44 8.18 36.98
N GLN A 80 -1.86 9.03 36.12
CA GLN A 80 -1.70 10.46 36.37
C GLN A 80 -2.74 11.31 35.63
N PRO A 81 -3.82 11.79 36.28
CA PRO A 81 -4.85 12.61 35.64
C PRO A 81 -4.31 13.88 34.98
N GLY A 82 -3.27 14.52 35.56
CA GLY A 82 -2.63 15.70 35.00
C GLY A 82 -2.05 15.45 33.58
N ALA A 83 -1.42 14.28 33.38
CA ALA A 83 -0.92 13.90 32.07
C ALA A 83 -2.05 13.64 31.07
N TRP A 84 -3.20 13.12 31.51
CA TRP A 84 -4.37 12.92 30.65
C TRP A 84 -4.94 14.27 30.18
N PHE A 85 -5.02 15.27 31.08
CA PHE A 85 -5.51 16.60 30.72
C PHE A 85 -4.59 17.30 29.70
N GLY A 86 -3.27 17.12 29.79
CA GLY A 86 -2.33 17.62 28.78
C GLY A 86 -2.65 17.03 27.39
N ILE A 87 -2.76 15.69 27.29
CA ILE A 87 -3.13 15.04 26.03
C ILE A 87 -4.50 15.51 25.51
N LEU A 88 -5.50 15.64 26.42
CA LEU A 88 -6.86 16.04 26.05
C LEU A 88 -6.94 17.45 25.47
N LEU A 89 -6.20 18.40 26.02
CA LEU A 89 -6.31 19.81 25.68
C LEU A 89 -5.35 20.22 24.57
N GLU A 90 -4.18 19.59 24.48
CA GLU A 90 -3.10 20.01 23.61
C GLU A 90 -2.98 19.20 22.31
N THR A 91 -3.68 18.05 22.20
CA THR A 91 -3.53 17.18 21.04
C THR A 91 -4.82 17.00 20.27
N ARG A 92 -4.68 16.85 18.93
CA ARG A 92 -5.81 16.47 18.05
C ARG A 92 -6.45 15.15 18.50
N MET A 93 -5.65 14.18 18.93
CA MET A 93 -6.13 12.89 19.43
C MET A 93 -7.00 13.07 20.69
N GLY A 94 -6.59 13.95 21.60
CA GLY A 94 -7.35 14.29 22.79
C GLY A 94 -8.71 14.94 22.47
N HIS A 95 -8.75 15.86 21.52
CA HIS A 95 -10.02 16.50 21.09
C HIS A 95 -10.99 15.47 20.50
N ILE A 96 -10.50 14.52 19.68
CA ILE A 96 -11.33 13.42 19.15
C ILE A 96 -11.83 12.54 20.28
N TRP A 97 -10.97 12.23 21.25
CA TRP A 97 -11.35 11.44 22.41
C TRP A 97 -12.44 12.15 23.24
N ALA A 98 -12.28 13.45 23.52
CA ALA A 98 -13.26 14.26 24.27
C ALA A 98 -14.62 14.27 23.55
N ALA A 99 -14.64 14.46 22.23
CA ALA A 99 -15.86 14.37 21.45
C ALA A 99 -16.53 12.99 21.55
N ARG A 100 -15.74 11.90 21.51
CA ARG A 100 -16.26 10.53 21.67
C ARG A 100 -16.80 10.29 23.08
N ALA A 101 -16.16 10.83 24.10
CA ALA A 101 -16.63 10.73 25.50
C ALA A 101 -17.96 11.49 25.68
N ALA A 102 -18.08 12.70 25.14
CA ALA A 102 -19.30 13.49 25.18
C ALA A 102 -20.47 12.77 24.46
N LEU A 103 -20.22 12.24 23.26
CA LEU A 103 -21.19 11.40 22.55
C LEU A 103 -21.54 10.14 23.34
N GLY A 104 -20.56 9.50 23.99
CA GLY A 104 -20.78 8.32 24.84
C GLY A 104 -21.67 8.61 26.05
N LEU A 105 -21.49 9.77 26.71
CA LEU A 105 -22.39 10.23 27.79
C LEU A 105 -23.81 10.48 27.27
N THR A 106 -23.94 11.06 26.08
CA THR A 106 -25.24 11.25 25.43
C THR A 106 -25.90 9.89 25.12
N VAL A 107 -25.14 8.93 24.62
CA VAL A 107 -25.63 7.54 24.40
C VAL A 107 -26.10 6.92 25.70
N LEU A 108 -25.37 7.10 26.80
CA LEU A 108 -25.76 6.58 28.14
C LEU A 108 -27.10 7.16 28.59
N GLY A 109 -27.29 8.47 28.46
CA GLY A 109 -28.55 9.14 28.79
C GLY A 109 -29.73 8.62 27.95
N ILE A 110 -29.52 8.49 26.62
CA ILE A 110 -30.54 7.94 25.71
C ILE A 110 -30.83 6.47 26.05
N ALA A 111 -29.83 5.66 26.38
CA ALA A 111 -30.01 4.25 26.75
C ALA A 111 -30.84 4.10 28.03
N PHE A 112 -30.66 4.97 29.02
CA PHE A 112 -31.55 5.03 30.21
C PHE A 112 -32.96 5.47 29.85
N TYR A 113 -33.12 6.45 28.96
CA TYR A 113 -34.42 6.88 28.49
C TYR A 113 -35.15 5.73 27.77
N VAL A 114 -34.47 5.04 26.83
CA VAL A 114 -35.04 3.88 26.10
C VAL A 114 -35.41 2.76 27.04
N ARG A 115 -34.61 2.46 28.06
CA ARG A 115 -34.91 1.46 29.08
C ARG A 115 -36.23 1.74 29.81
N ASN A 116 -36.50 3.03 30.12
CA ASN A 116 -37.67 3.42 30.90
C ASN A 116 -38.91 3.73 30.01
N SER A 117 -38.67 4.20 28.80
CA SER A 117 -39.71 4.55 27.82
C SER A 117 -39.34 3.99 26.44
N PRO A 118 -39.49 2.69 26.23
CA PRO A 118 -39.11 2.04 24.99
C PRO A 118 -39.87 2.58 23.78
N GLY A 119 -39.19 2.81 22.68
CA GLY A 119 -39.79 3.29 21.44
C GLY A 119 -38.80 3.31 20.28
N ILE A 120 -39.29 3.18 19.04
CA ILE A 120 -38.47 3.12 17.81
C ILE A 120 -37.61 4.39 17.66
N GLN A 121 -38.16 5.55 17.96
CA GLN A 121 -37.42 6.83 17.83
C GLN A 121 -36.22 6.88 18.79
N GLY A 122 -36.42 6.46 20.05
CA GLY A 122 -35.35 6.40 21.04
C GLY A 122 -34.25 5.39 20.64
N LEU A 123 -34.63 4.23 20.11
CA LEU A 123 -33.71 3.21 19.62
C LEU A 123 -32.89 3.70 18.41
N LEU A 124 -33.55 4.35 17.44
CA LEU A 124 -32.85 4.95 16.28
C LEU A 124 -31.90 6.06 16.71
N LEU A 125 -32.33 6.92 17.64
CA LEU A 125 -31.49 7.99 18.18
C LEU A 125 -30.26 7.40 18.90
N CYS A 126 -30.45 6.38 19.74
CA CYS A 126 -29.37 5.66 20.41
C CYS A 126 -28.38 5.04 19.43
N ALA A 127 -28.88 4.34 18.40
CA ALA A 127 -28.04 3.75 17.36
C ALA A 127 -27.25 4.81 16.59
N THR A 128 -27.89 5.92 16.23
CA THR A 128 -27.28 7.01 15.46
C THR A 128 -26.16 7.68 16.25
N VAL A 129 -26.41 8.08 17.50
CA VAL A 129 -25.39 8.72 18.33
C VAL A 129 -24.25 7.76 18.66
N ALA A 130 -24.54 6.46 18.90
CA ALA A 130 -23.52 5.44 19.07
C ALA A 130 -22.69 5.23 17.78
N ALA A 131 -23.30 5.32 16.61
CA ALA A 131 -22.57 5.26 15.33
C ALA A 131 -21.68 6.50 15.14
N PHE A 132 -22.09 7.69 15.61
CA PHE A 132 -21.22 8.87 15.59
C PHE A 132 -19.99 8.74 16.51
N THR A 133 -20.06 8.00 17.63
CA THR A 133 -18.88 7.73 18.45
C THR A 133 -17.86 6.85 17.69
N LEU A 134 -18.32 5.93 16.82
CA LEU A 134 -17.47 5.12 15.94
C LEU A 134 -16.90 5.96 14.79
N ALA A 135 -17.74 6.79 14.17
CA ALA A 135 -17.33 7.70 13.10
C ALA A 135 -16.26 8.69 13.57
N ALA A 136 -16.41 9.27 14.76
CA ALA A 136 -15.38 10.12 15.35
C ALA A 136 -14.07 9.37 15.60
N GLY A 137 -14.14 8.07 15.92
CA GLY A 137 -12.95 7.23 16.05
C GLY A 137 -12.17 7.03 14.75
N SER A 138 -12.83 7.11 13.59
CA SER A 138 -12.16 6.99 12.29
C SER A 138 -11.22 8.16 11.99
N LEU A 139 -11.47 9.34 12.58
CA LEU A 139 -10.59 10.51 12.48
C LEU A 139 -9.22 10.32 13.15
N ALA A 140 -9.09 9.32 14.01
CA ALA A 140 -7.85 8.91 14.66
C ALA A 140 -7.19 7.70 13.97
N SER A 141 -7.65 7.28 12.80
CA SER A 141 -7.09 6.14 12.04
C SER A 141 -5.86 6.51 11.23
N HIS A 142 -5.09 5.51 10.79
CA HIS A 142 -3.96 5.70 9.87
C HIS A 142 -4.39 6.41 8.56
N SER A 143 -5.58 6.09 8.04
CA SER A 143 -6.11 6.77 6.84
C SER A 143 -6.30 8.26 7.03
N ALA A 144 -6.66 8.71 8.24
CA ALA A 144 -6.82 10.13 8.56
C ALA A 144 -5.50 10.81 8.96
N ALA A 145 -4.48 10.04 9.33
CA ALA A 145 -3.15 10.55 9.65
C ALA A 145 -2.36 10.93 8.38
N GLU A 146 -2.56 10.19 7.29
CA GLU A 146 -1.90 10.46 6.01
C GLU A 146 -2.56 11.60 5.23
N GLU A 147 -3.87 11.55 5.12
CA GLU A 147 -4.64 12.52 4.35
C GLU A 147 -6.03 12.70 4.97
N LEU A 148 -6.35 13.95 5.35
CA LEU A 148 -7.68 14.33 5.84
C LEU A 148 -8.64 14.56 4.67
N SER A 149 -8.82 13.57 3.80
CA SER A 149 -9.78 13.63 2.71
C SER A 149 -11.02 12.77 3.00
N LEU A 150 -12.14 13.15 2.42
CA LEU A 150 -13.38 12.35 2.51
C LEU A 150 -13.18 10.96 1.89
N ILE A 151 -12.38 10.85 0.85
CA ILE A 151 -12.07 9.58 0.16
C ILE A 151 -11.31 8.63 1.09
N SER A 152 -10.49 9.15 2.01
CA SER A 152 -9.73 8.35 2.96
C SER A 152 -10.55 7.93 4.16
N ILE A 153 -11.38 8.82 4.70
CA ILE A 153 -12.09 8.63 5.97
C ILE A 153 -13.44 7.89 5.78
N LEU A 154 -14.20 8.24 4.73
CA LEU A 154 -15.55 7.74 4.53
C LEU A 154 -15.64 6.21 4.37
N PRO A 155 -14.80 5.54 3.54
CA PRO A 155 -14.86 4.08 3.41
C PRO A 155 -14.54 3.36 4.72
N TYR A 156 -13.58 3.85 5.50
CA TYR A 156 -13.23 3.31 6.81
C TYR A 156 -14.38 3.46 7.81
N THR A 157 -14.99 4.64 7.86
CA THR A 157 -16.15 4.94 8.72
C THR A 157 -17.34 4.05 8.36
N LEU A 158 -17.65 3.93 7.06
CA LEU A 158 -18.74 3.07 6.57
C LEU A 158 -18.47 1.61 6.91
N HIS A 159 -17.22 1.14 6.75
CA HIS A 159 -16.81 -0.23 7.11
C HIS A 159 -17.13 -0.55 8.58
N ILE A 160 -16.76 0.33 9.51
CA ILE A 160 -17.00 0.13 10.95
C ILE A 160 -18.50 0.18 11.28
N ILE A 161 -19.26 1.09 10.69
CA ILE A 161 -20.70 1.20 10.93
C ILE A 161 -21.42 -0.05 10.41
N LEU A 162 -21.13 -0.50 9.19
CA LEU A 162 -21.71 -1.73 8.63
C LEU A 162 -21.33 -2.96 9.46
N ALA A 163 -20.07 -3.07 9.87
CA ALA A 163 -19.60 -4.12 10.76
C ALA A 163 -20.35 -4.10 12.10
N SER A 164 -20.70 -2.91 12.62
CA SER A 164 -21.46 -2.77 13.86
C SER A 164 -22.90 -3.27 13.74
N ILE A 165 -23.55 -3.01 12.61
CA ILE A 165 -24.89 -3.51 12.35
C ILE A 165 -24.91 -5.03 12.33
N TRP A 166 -23.93 -5.65 11.66
CA TRP A 166 -23.85 -7.12 11.59
C TRP A 166 -23.40 -7.74 12.91
N PHE A 167 -22.22 -7.37 13.42
CA PHE A 167 -21.63 -7.94 14.64
C PHE A 167 -22.52 -7.70 15.87
N GLY A 168 -22.97 -6.44 16.05
CA GLY A 168 -23.73 -6.04 17.22
C GLY A 168 -25.14 -6.63 17.31
N ALA A 169 -25.68 -7.12 16.20
CA ALA A 169 -26.95 -7.84 16.20
C ALA A 169 -26.83 -9.32 16.60
N LEU A 170 -25.64 -9.93 16.54
CA LEU A 170 -25.45 -11.35 16.87
C LEU A 170 -25.81 -11.69 18.32
N PRO A 171 -25.45 -10.91 19.36
CA PRO A 171 -25.93 -11.13 20.71
C PRO A 171 -27.45 -11.09 20.83
N ALA A 172 -28.11 -10.13 20.17
CA ALA A 172 -29.55 -10.02 20.14
C ALA A 172 -30.19 -11.23 19.45
N PHE A 173 -29.63 -11.66 18.33
CA PHE A 173 -30.05 -12.88 17.62
C PHE A 173 -29.95 -14.13 18.52
N LEU A 174 -28.87 -14.26 19.29
CA LEU A 174 -28.71 -15.34 20.27
C LEU A 174 -29.73 -15.26 21.39
N LEU A 175 -30.04 -14.06 21.89
CA LEU A 175 -31.09 -13.91 22.92
C LEU A 175 -32.44 -14.42 22.44
N VAL A 176 -32.85 -14.12 21.19
CA VAL A 176 -34.08 -14.68 20.60
C VAL A 176 -34.05 -16.19 20.63
N LEU A 177 -32.96 -16.83 20.22
CA LEU A 177 -32.83 -18.29 20.21
C LEU A 177 -32.76 -18.92 21.59
N PHE A 178 -32.34 -18.20 22.62
CA PHE A 178 -32.23 -18.70 23.99
C PHE A 178 -33.55 -18.67 24.76
N PHE A 179 -34.30 -17.58 24.65
CA PHE A 179 -35.50 -17.34 25.47
C PHE A 179 -36.74 -18.02 24.94
N ASN A 180 -36.70 -18.50 23.71
CA ASN A 180 -37.75 -19.37 23.17
C ASN A 180 -37.83 -20.77 23.83
N LYS A 181 -36.96 -21.10 24.78
CA LYS A 181 -36.86 -22.42 25.44
C LYS A 181 -37.72 -22.57 26.72
N GLY A 182 -38.26 -21.47 27.25
CA GLY A 182 -38.61 -21.43 28.68
C GLY A 182 -40.06 -21.53 29.07
N GLN A 183 -41.03 -21.42 28.19
CA GLN A 183 -42.41 -21.24 28.65
C GLN A 183 -43.43 -22.34 28.32
N GLN A 184 -43.13 -23.31 27.44
CA GLN A 184 -44.08 -24.45 27.27
C GLN A 184 -43.36 -25.69 26.70
N LYS A 185 -43.73 -26.89 27.22
CA LYS A 185 -43.29 -28.20 26.72
C LYS A 185 -43.64 -28.46 25.23
N ASN A 186 -44.41 -27.56 24.60
CA ASN A 186 -44.90 -27.64 23.21
C ASN A 186 -44.60 -26.34 22.41
N ALA A 187 -43.56 -25.56 22.75
CA ALA A 187 -43.35 -24.26 22.15
C ALA A 187 -42.80 -24.33 20.70
N ILE A 188 -43.66 -24.09 19.77
CA ILE A 188 -43.38 -23.52 18.46
C ILE A 188 -42.65 -22.19 18.71
N VAL A 189 -41.49 -21.97 18.07
CA VAL A 189 -40.83 -20.64 18.07
C VAL A 189 -41.88 -19.62 17.64
N ASP A 190 -42.07 -18.55 18.42
CA ASP A 190 -43.10 -17.54 18.12
C ASP A 190 -42.90 -17.05 16.68
N GLN A 191 -43.98 -17.01 15.92
CA GLN A 191 -43.95 -16.65 14.51
C GLN A 191 -43.38 -15.23 14.29
N SER A 192 -43.58 -14.33 15.25
CA SER A 192 -43.01 -12.97 15.28
C SER A 192 -41.50 -12.99 15.42
N ASP A 193 -40.94 -13.88 16.24
CA ASP A 193 -39.49 -14.03 16.44
C ASP A 193 -38.82 -14.61 15.20
N VAL A 194 -39.43 -15.63 14.56
CA VAL A 194 -38.93 -16.17 13.29
C VAL A 194 -38.94 -15.10 12.21
N GLN A 195 -39.95 -14.25 12.16
CA GLN A 195 -40.04 -13.15 11.20
C GLN A 195 -38.95 -12.11 11.45
N THR A 196 -38.62 -11.79 12.71
CA THR A 196 -37.52 -10.90 13.09
C THR A 196 -36.18 -11.45 12.61
N LEU A 197 -35.89 -12.74 12.85
CA LEU A 197 -34.67 -13.40 12.37
C LEU A 197 -34.59 -13.40 10.85
N LYS A 198 -35.70 -13.61 10.13
CA LYS A 198 -35.75 -13.53 8.66
C LYS A 198 -35.46 -12.11 8.14
N ARG A 199 -36.09 -11.08 8.74
CA ARG A 199 -35.85 -9.67 8.38
C ARG A 199 -34.38 -9.29 8.57
N PHE A 200 -33.79 -9.65 9.72
CA PHE A 200 -32.37 -9.43 9.96
C PHE A 200 -31.50 -10.18 8.92
N SER A 201 -31.82 -11.44 8.62
CA SER A 201 -31.09 -12.21 7.61
C SER A 201 -31.10 -11.55 6.21
N ILE A 202 -32.20 -10.88 5.85
CA ILE A 202 -32.33 -10.13 4.59
C ILE A 202 -31.42 -8.89 4.62
N LEU A 203 -31.46 -8.12 5.72
CA LEU A 203 -30.60 -6.94 5.89
C LEU A 203 -29.11 -7.30 5.95
N ALA A 204 -28.77 -8.43 6.58
CA ALA A 204 -27.38 -8.85 6.73
C ALA A 204 -26.64 -9.05 5.39
N LEU A 205 -27.37 -9.38 4.29
CA LEU A 205 -26.74 -9.61 2.98
C LEU A 205 -26.13 -8.34 2.38
N PRO A 206 -26.89 -7.24 2.16
CA PRO A 206 -26.30 -6.00 1.64
C PRO A 206 -25.28 -5.39 2.62
N VAL A 207 -25.48 -5.52 3.93
CA VAL A 207 -24.51 -5.07 4.94
C VAL A 207 -23.19 -5.82 4.78
N MET A 208 -23.21 -7.14 4.61
CA MET A 208 -22.01 -7.94 4.42
C MET A 208 -21.30 -7.63 3.10
N LEU A 209 -22.04 -7.43 2.01
CA LEU A 209 -21.46 -6.97 0.74
C LEU A 209 -20.77 -5.60 0.89
N GLY A 210 -21.39 -4.68 1.63
CA GLY A 210 -20.81 -3.39 1.95
C GLY A 210 -19.53 -3.49 2.80
N ILE A 211 -19.52 -4.40 3.82
CA ILE A 211 -18.32 -4.68 4.63
C ILE A 211 -17.16 -5.19 3.74
N ILE A 212 -17.44 -6.11 2.82
CA ILE A 212 -16.44 -6.66 1.92
C ILE A 212 -15.91 -5.56 0.98
N ALA A 213 -16.78 -4.81 0.33
CA ALA A 213 -16.40 -3.76 -0.61
C ALA A 213 -15.56 -2.67 0.06
N THR A 214 -16.03 -2.14 1.20
CA THR A 214 -15.28 -1.13 1.97
C THR A 214 -13.99 -1.69 2.56
N GLY A 215 -13.99 -2.96 2.96
CA GLY A 215 -12.81 -3.65 3.47
C GLY A 215 -11.72 -3.83 2.41
N ILE A 216 -12.09 -4.18 1.17
CA ILE A 216 -11.16 -4.27 0.02
C ILE A 216 -10.56 -2.88 -0.25
N PHE A 217 -11.40 -1.84 -0.29
CA PHE A 217 -10.93 -0.48 -0.54
C PHE A 217 -9.92 0.00 0.52
N VAL A 218 -10.24 -0.18 1.80
CA VAL A 218 -9.34 0.18 2.92
C VAL A 218 -8.06 -0.65 2.89
N ALA A 219 -8.16 -1.96 2.65
CA ALA A 219 -6.99 -2.83 2.57
C ALA A 219 -6.06 -2.42 1.42
N ASN A 220 -6.60 -2.13 0.24
CA ASN A 220 -5.80 -1.70 -0.91
C ASN A 220 -4.97 -0.43 -0.61
N ARG A 221 -5.53 0.55 0.09
CA ARG A 221 -4.81 1.77 0.50
C ARG A 221 -3.72 1.52 1.56
N MET A 222 -3.86 0.47 2.38
CA MET A 222 -2.89 0.12 3.43
C MET A 222 -1.79 -0.80 2.93
N ILE A 223 -2.00 -1.50 1.83
CA ILE A 223 -1.04 -2.41 1.20
C ILE A 223 -0.24 -1.67 0.13
N ASP A 224 -0.90 -0.76 -0.62
CA ASP A 224 -0.35 -0.09 -1.78
C ASP A 224 0.16 -1.10 -2.83
N THR A 225 1.32 -0.88 -3.42
CA THR A 225 1.90 -1.76 -4.46
C THR A 225 2.62 -2.99 -3.90
N SER A 226 2.87 -3.04 -2.59
CA SER A 226 3.67 -4.10 -1.96
C SER A 226 2.82 -5.29 -1.47
N TYR A 227 2.27 -6.08 -2.39
CA TYR A 227 1.53 -7.31 -2.03
C TYR A 227 2.37 -8.35 -1.29
N SER A 228 3.69 -8.35 -1.46
CA SER A 228 4.63 -9.18 -0.70
C SER A 228 4.54 -8.95 0.80
N ALA A 229 4.24 -7.73 1.23
CA ALA A 229 4.06 -7.39 2.63
C ALA A 229 2.90 -8.15 3.31
N LEU A 230 1.94 -8.68 2.54
CA LEU A 230 0.87 -9.55 3.05
C LEU A 230 1.39 -10.88 3.62
N PHE A 231 2.54 -11.34 3.13
CA PHE A 231 3.09 -12.65 3.49
C PHE A 231 4.31 -12.57 4.40
N ALA A 232 4.93 -11.39 4.52
CA ALA A 232 6.17 -11.21 5.28
C ALA A 232 6.04 -10.26 6.48
N THR A 233 4.91 -9.57 6.66
CA THR A 233 4.76 -8.59 7.74
C THR A 233 3.71 -9.01 8.75
N LYS A 234 3.84 -8.51 9.99
CA LYS A 234 2.82 -8.69 11.05
C LYS A 234 1.45 -8.19 10.61
N TYR A 235 1.39 -7.06 9.91
CA TYR A 235 0.16 -6.50 9.35
C TYR A 235 -0.49 -7.48 8.36
N GLY A 236 0.29 -8.01 7.44
CA GLY A 236 -0.20 -8.94 6.43
C GLY A 236 -0.75 -10.23 7.03
N TRP A 237 -0.05 -10.83 7.98
CA TRP A 237 -0.52 -12.04 8.68
C TRP A 237 -1.82 -11.81 9.44
N LEU A 238 -1.96 -10.66 10.13
CA LEU A 238 -3.20 -10.29 10.83
C LEU A 238 -4.36 -10.08 9.86
N LEU A 239 -4.11 -9.43 8.72
CA LEU A 239 -5.12 -9.21 7.69
C LEU A 239 -5.57 -10.55 7.06
N ASN A 240 -4.63 -11.43 6.72
CA ASN A 240 -4.92 -12.76 6.19
C ASN A 240 -5.72 -13.61 7.17
N ALA A 241 -5.36 -13.61 8.45
CA ALA A 241 -6.12 -14.28 9.50
C ALA A 241 -7.54 -13.74 9.62
N LYS A 242 -7.72 -12.41 9.58
CA LYS A 242 -9.04 -11.75 9.58
C LYS A 242 -9.89 -12.17 8.37
N ILE A 243 -9.30 -12.20 7.17
CA ILE A 243 -10.00 -12.62 5.94
C ILE A 243 -10.39 -14.10 6.04
N PHE A 244 -9.49 -14.96 6.51
CA PHE A 244 -9.77 -16.38 6.68
C PHE A 244 -10.92 -16.63 7.64
N LEU A 245 -10.94 -15.97 8.80
CA LEU A 245 -12.03 -16.07 9.75
C LEU A 245 -13.35 -15.54 9.17
N LEU A 246 -13.30 -14.44 8.39
CA LEU A 246 -14.47 -13.89 7.71
C LEU A 246 -15.07 -14.90 6.73
N ILE A 247 -14.25 -15.63 5.96
CA ILE A 247 -14.72 -16.68 5.05
C ILE A 247 -15.47 -17.78 5.83
N ILE A 248 -14.94 -18.22 6.97
CA ILE A 248 -15.60 -19.21 7.82
C ILE A 248 -16.94 -18.69 8.32
N VAL A 249 -16.99 -17.44 8.78
CA VAL A 249 -18.22 -16.79 9.23
C VAL A 249 -19.26 -16.72 8.10
N LEU A 250 -18.85 -16.34 6.89
CA LEU A 250 -19.74 -16.30 5.72
C LEU A 250 -20.30 -17.68 5.36
N MET A 251 -19.51 -18.75 5.50
CA MET A 251 -19.98 -20.11 5.29
C MET A 251 -21.04 -20.52 6.34
N ILE A 252 -20.82 -20.15 7.60
CA ILE A 252 -21.79 -20.41 8.70
C ILE A 252 -23.08 -19.62 8.44
N ALA A 253 -22.98 -18.33 8.14
CA ALA A 253 -24.13 -17.46 7.85
C ALA A 253 -24.92 -17.94 6.63
N ALA A 254 -24.26 -18.36 5.56
CA ALA A 254 -24.90 -18.94 4.38
C ALA A 254 -25.68 -20.22 4.74
N ARG A 255 -25.11 -21.08 5.58
CA ARG A 255 -25.77 -22.31 6.04
C ARG A 255 -26.92 -21.99 6.97
N ALA A 256 -26.78 -21.02 7.86
CA ALA A 256 -27.85 -20.56 8.75
C ALA A 256 -29.04 -20.05 7.94
N ARG A 257 -28.80 -19.26 6.91
CA ARG A 257 -29.86 -18.70 6.05
C ARG A 257 -30.54 -19.74 5.17
N SER A 258 -29.78 -20.66 4.56
CA SER A 258 -30.30 -21.59 3.55
C SER A 258 -30.94 -22.86 4.14
N VAL A 259 -30.56 -23.28 5.34
CA VAL A 259 -30.98 -24.55 5.93
C VAL A 259 -31.67 -24.39 7.29
N TRP A 260 -31.00 -23.71 8.25
CA TRP A 260 -31.48 -23.73 9.63
C TRP A 260 -32.59 -22.71 9.86
N LEU A 261 -32.56 -21.55 9.25
CA LEU A 261 -33.66 -20.56 9.39
C LEU A 261 -34.97 -21.04 8.76
N PRO A 262 -35.00 -21.64 7.55
CA PRO A 262 -36.22 -22.25 7.00
C PRO A 262 -36.76 -23.40 7.83
N SER A 263 -35.91 -24.20 8.48
CA SER A 263 -36.38 -25.33 9.32
C SER A 263 -37.13 -24.88 10.58
N LEU A 264 -37.03 -23.62 11.00
CA LEU A 264 -37.80 -23.08 12.13
C LEU A 264 -39.30 -22.89 11.83
N THR A 265 -39.74 -23.04 10.59
CA THR A 265 -41.14 -22.91 10.15
C THR A 265 -41.76 -24.24 9.71
N GLN A 266 -41.08 -25.38 9.97
CA GLN A 266 -41.51 -26.73 9.61
C GLN A 266 -42.09 -27.49 10.82
N ASP A 267 -42.28 -28.80 10.71
CA ASP A 267 -42.82 -29.65 11.76
C ASP A 267 -42.06 -29.59 13.09
N GLN A 268 -42.71 -29.79 14.22
CA GLN A 268 -42.20 -29.61 15.59
C GLN A 268 -40.84 -30.29 15.85
N ASN A 269 -40.63 -31.50 15.35
CA ASN A 269 -39.35 -32.22 15.52
C ASN A 269 -38.19 -31.57 14.75
N LEU A 270 -38.44 -31.02 13.57
CA LEU A 270 -37.47 -30.31 12.74
C LEU A 270 -37.15 -28.93 13.32
N VAL A 271 -38.12 -28.25 13.93
CA VAL A 271 -37.94 -26.96 14.63
C VAL A 271 -37.00 -27.12 15.82
N ALA A 272 -37.17 -28.15 16.66
CA ALA A 272 -36.29 -28.36 17.81
C ALA A 272 -34.83 -28.64 17.40
N ALA A 273 -34.64 -29.53 16.44
CA ALA A 273 -33.30 -29.86 15.91
C ALA A 273 -32.64 -28.66 15.18
N GLY A 274 -33.42 -27.94 14.37
CA GLY A 274 -32.97 -26.74 13.65
C GLY A 274 -32.56 -25.61 14.59
N SER A 275 -33.38 -25.33 15.61
CA SER A 275 -33.10 -24.32 16.64
C SER A 275 -31.82 -24.64 17.43
N GLN A 276 -31.62 -25.90 17.82
CA GLN A 276 -30.38 -26.30 18.53
C GLN A 276 -29.14 -26.17 17.67
N LYS A 277 -29.17 -26.59 16.39
CA LYS A 277 -28.06 -26.43 15.46
C LYS A 277 -27.78 -24.95 15.20
N MET A 278 -28.80 -24.16 14.93
CA MET A 278 -28.66 -22.71 14.69
C MET A 278 -28.03 -22.00 15.89
N ARG A 279 -28.49 -22.30 17.12
CA ARG A 279 -27.93 -21.75 18.35
C ARG A 279 -26.45 -22.09 18.51
N LYS A 280 -26.05 -23.34 18.26
CA LYS A 280 -24.66 -23.78 18.32
C LYS A 280 -23.78 -22.98 17.33
N TRP A 281 -24.22 -22.92 16.09
CA TRP A 281 -23.41 -22.32 15.04
C TRP A 281 -23.38 -20.77 15.10
N VAL A 282 -24.47 -20.12 15.50
CA VAL A 282 -24.47 -18.66 15.71
C VAL A 282 -23.62 -18.27 16.94
N ARG A 283 -23.51 -19.13 17.96
CA ARG A 283 -22.51 -18.92 19.03
C ARG A 283 -21.07 -18.96 18.49
N ILE A 284 -20.77 -19.95 17.66
CA ILE A 284 -19.46 -20.06 17.02
C ILE A 284 -19.21 -18.83 16.14
N GLU A 285 -20.20 -18.43 15.34
CA GLU A 285 -20.15 -17.20 14.52
C GLU A 285 -19.86 -15.97 15.38
N PHE A 286 -20.53 -15.80 16.51
CA PHE A 286 -20.29 -14.69 17.42
C PHE A 286 -18.86 -14.69 18.01
N VAL A 287 -18.36 -15.84 18.44
CA VAL A 287 -16.99 -15.97 18.96
C VAL A 287 -15.97 -15.62 17.86
N LEU A 288 -16.17 -16.14 16.65
CA LEU A 288 -15.31 -15.81 15.50
C LEU A 288 -15.37 -14.32 15.15
N ALA A 289 -16.57 -13.73 15.14
CA ALA A 289 -16.76 -12.30 14.91
C ALA A 289 -16.07 -11.45 16.00
N LEU A 290 -16.14 -11.87 17.26
CA LEU A 290 -15.45 -11.22 18.38
C LEU A 290 -13.90 -11.29 18.20
N THR A 291 -13.40 -12.42 17.70
CA THR A 291 -11.99 -12.59 17.35
C THR A 291 -11.60 -11.70 16.15
N ILE A 292 -12.45 -11.57 15.13
CA ILE A 292 -12.23 -10.66 14.00
C ILE A 292 -12.11 -9.20 14.49
N VAL A 293 -12.97 -8.78 15.44
CA VAL A 293 -12.89 -7.44 16.04
C VAL A 293 -11.58 -7.26 16.82
N LEU A 294 -11.11 -8.30 17.54
CA LEU A 294 -9.82 -8.27 18.22
C LEU A 294 -8.65 -8.11 17.23
N LEU A 295 -8.63 -8.93 16.17
CA LEU A 295 -7.62 -8.82 15.12
C LEU A 295 -7.66 -7.44 14.45
N ALA A 296 -8.86 -6.87 14.23
CA ALA A 296 -9.01 -5.53 13.67
C ALA A 296 -8.44 -4.44 14.58
N THR A 297 -8.57 -4.57 15.92
CA THR A 297 -7.96 -3.62 16.86
C THR A 297 -6.44 -3.72 16.91
N ILE A 298 -5.89 -4.93 16.83
CA ILE A 298 -4.43 -5.13 16.76
C ILE A 298 -3.90 -4.59 15.42
N LEU A 299 -4.59 -4.87 14.33
CA LEU A 299 -4.25 -4.39 12.98
C LEU A 299 -4.22 -2.85 12.92
N ALA A 300 -5.22 -2.19 13.51
CA ALA A 300 -5.31 -0.73 13.56
C ALA A 300 -4.18 -0.05 14.37
N ASN A 301 -3.45 -0.80 15.19
CA ASN A 301 -2.28 -0.33 15.94
C ASN A 301 -0.95 -0.82 15.34
N SER A 302 -0.99 -1.61 14.25
CA SER A 302 0.20 -2.11 13.58
C SER A 302 0.61 -1.15 12.46
N VAL A 303 1.89 -1.08 12.16
CA VAL A 303 2.40 -0.34 11.00
C VAL A 303 1.75 -0.89 9.73
N PRO A 304 1.11 -0.06 8.89
CA PRO A 304 0.52 -0.49 7.62
C PRO A 304 1.54 -1.21 6.72
N ALA A 305 1.07 -2.15 5.91
CA ALA A 305 1.94 -2.96 5.06
C ALA A 305 2.83 -2.12 4.13
N LYS A 306 2.30 -1.02 3.60
CA LYS A 306 3.03 -0.09 2.72
C LYS A 306 4.22 0.62 3.38
N HIS A 307 4.21 0.75 4.71
CA HIS A 307 5.31 1.34 5.49
C HIS A 307 6.16 0.28 6.22
N ALA A 308 5.74 -0.98 6.17
CA ALA A 308 6.46 -2.06 6.83
C ALA A 308 7.74 -2.39 6.05
N ILE A 309 8.83 -2.48 6.79
CA ILE A 309 10.12 -2.92 6.23
C ILE A 309 10.14 -4.44 6.29
N ILE A 310 10.30 -5.07 5.12
CA ILE A 310 10.55 -6.51 5.02
C ILE A 310 12.06 -6.69 5.13
N GLN A 311 12.53 -7.11 6.29
CA GLN A 311 13.95 -7.38 6.53
C GLN A 311 14.35 -8.75 6.00
N ASP A 312 13.51 -9.75 6.26
CA ASP A 312 13.75 -11.14 5.91
C ASP A 312 12.52 -11.71 5.17
N TRP A 313 12.71 -12.11 3.92
CA TRP A 313 11.69 -12.81 3.16
C TRP A 313 11.73 -14.30 3.51
N PRO A 314 10.63 -14.90 4.03
CA PRO A 314 10.68 -16.24 4.59
C PRO A 314 10.55 -17.38 3.56
N TYR A 315 10.38 -17.08 2.27
CA TYR A 315 10.11 -18.09 1.24
C TYR A 315 11.23 -18.17 0.20
N PRO A 316 11.57 -19.37 -0.34
CA PRO A 316 12.58 -19.50 -1.39
C PRO A 316 12.09 -19.06 -2.78
N PHE A 317 10.88 -18.52 -2.87
CA PHE A 317 10.28 -18.05 -4.11
C PHE A 317 9.43 -16.80 -3.88
N ARG A 318 9.21 -16.05 -4.96
CA ARG A 318 8.22 -14.97 -5.05
C ARG A 318 7.47 -15.05 -6.38
N PHE A 319 6.29 -14.47 -6.43
CA PHE A 319 5.54 -14.36 -7.68
C PHE A 319 5.81 -13.02 -8.34
N SER A 320 6.13 -13.04 -9.63
CA SER A 320 6.38 -11.82 -10.41
C SER A 320 5.89 -11.97 -11.83
N ILE A 321 4.83 -11.24 -12.17
CA ILE A 321 4.34 -11.16 -13.55
C ILE A 321 5.40 -10.47 -14.43
N ALA A 322 5.96 -9.34 -13.97
CA ALA A 322 6.93 -8.57 -14.74
C ALA A 322 8.19 -9.37 -15.12
N ALA A 323 8.64 -10.27 -14.23
CA ALA A 323 9.83 -11.08 -14.49
C ALA A 323 9.58 -12.32 -15.36
N THR A 324 8.31 -12.74 -15.53
CA THR A 324 7.98 -14.01 -16.18
C THR A 324 7.13 -13.86 -17.44
N TRP A 325 6.51 -12.70 -17.66
CA TRP A 325 5.53 -12.51 -18.73
C TRP A 325 6.11 -12.55 -20.14
N ASP A 326 7.42 -12.36 -20.29
CA ASP A 326 8.11 -12.45 -21.58
C ASP A 326 8.20 -13.89 -22.12
N ASP A 327 7.97 -14.91 -21.26
CA ASP A 327 7.95 -16.30 -21.65
C ASP A 327 6.55 -16.69 -22.18
N PRO A 328 6.39 -17.03 -23.48
CA PRO A 328 5.12 -17.44 -24.05
C PRO A 328 4.48 -18.65 -23.34
N THR A 329 5.30 -19.54 -22.76
CA THR A 329 4.81 -20.72 -22.03
C THR A 329 4.15 -20.34 -20.72
N VAL A 330 4.66 -19.32 -20.03
CA VAL A 330 4.05 -18.73 -18.83
C VAL A 330 2.71 -18.10 -19.17
N VAL A 331 2.67 -17.26 -20.22
CA VAL A 331 1.44 -16.61 -20.70
C VAL A 331 0.36 -17.64 -21.02
N MET A 332 0.72 -18.71 -21.74
CA MET A 332 -0.22 -19.78 -22.08
C MET A 332 -0.76 -20.52 -20.83
N ARG A 333 0.10 -20.81 -19.85
CA ARG A 333 -0.31 -21.49 -18.62
C ARG A 333 -1.23 -20.61 -17.75
N VAL A 334 -0.93 -19.33 -17.65
CA VAL A 334 -1.77 -18.37 -16.90
C VAL A 334 -3.14 -18.23 -17.55
N TRP A 335 -3.21 -18.07 -18.88
CA TRP A 335 -4.50 -18.02 -19.59
C TRP A 335 -5.26 -19.34 -19.46
N GLY A 336 -4.59 -20.49 -19.55
CA GLY A 336 -5.19 -21.80 -19.28
C GLY A 336 -5.81 -21.89 -17.88
N GLY A 337 -5.10 -21.39 -16.88
CA GLY A 337 -5.61 -21.30 -15.50
C GLY A 337 -6.85 -20.40 -15.38
N ILE A 338 -6.85 -19.23 -16.04
CA ILE A 338 -7.99 -18.30 -16.06
C ILE A 338 -9.22 -18.97 -16.69
N ILE A 339 -9.06 -19.66 -17.81
CA ILE A 339 -10.14 -20.41 -18.47
C ILE A 339 -10.71 -21.47 -17.53
N LEU A 340 -9.87 -22.24 -16.83
CA LEU A 340 -10.34 -23.24 -15.86
C LEU A 340 -11.11 -22.61 -14.70
N LEU A 341 -10.72 -21.42 -14.20
CA LEU A 341 -11.46 -20.69 -13.18
C LEU A 341 -12.84 -20.23 -13.68
N ILE A 342 -12.91 -19.74 -14.93
CA ILE A 342 -14.17 -19.36 -15.56
C ILE A 342 -15.09 -20.59 -15.69
N LEU A 343 -14.54 -21.73 -16.13
CA LEU A 343 -15.28 -22.99 -16.23
C LEU A 343 -15.78 -23.46 -14.85
N ALA A 344 -14.94 -23.36 -13.81
CA ALA A 344 -15.34 -23.68 -12.45
C ALA A 344 -16.53 -22.81 -11.99
N GLY A 345 -16.50 -21.52 -12.25
CA GLY A 345 -17.62 -20.59 -11.99
C GLY A 345 -18.87 -20.94 -12.79
N GLY A 346 -18.70 -21.23 -14.08
CA GLY A 346 -19.80 -21.68 -14.96
C GLY A 346 -20.48 -22.96 -14.45
N ILE A 347 -19.70 -23.92 -13.96
CA ILE A 347 -20.22 -25.17 -13.37
C ILE A 347 -21.00 -24.87 -12.08
N VAL A 348 -20.55 -23.93 -11.25
CA VAL A 348 -21.33 -23.52 -10.05
C VAL A 348 -22.71 -23.01 -10.47
N VAL A 349 -22.79 -22.13 -11.46
CA VAL A 349 -24.06 -21.58 -11.96
C VAL A 349 -24.92 -22.68 -12.61
N TYR A 350 -24.34 -23.45 -13.55
CA TYR A 350 -25.04 -24.52 -14.25
C TYR A 350 -25.60 -25.58 -13.30
N SER A 351 -24.80 -25.99 -12.30
CA SER A 351 -25.19 -26.99 -11.33
C SER A 351 -26.31 -26.52 -10.39
N GLN A 352 -26.46 -25.20 -10.18
CA GLN A 352 -27.61 -24.63 -9.46
C GLN A 352 -28.90 -24.79 -10.30
N ILE A 353 -28.84 -24.46 -11.58
CA ILE A 353 -29.97 -24.59 -12.51
C ILE A 353 -30.40 -26.06 -12.63
N LYS A 354 -29.46 -26.99 -12.72
CA LYS A 354 -29.70 -28.42 -12.85
C LYS A 354 -29.93 -29.13 -11.49
N LYS A 355 -29.95 -28.41 -10.37
CA LYS A 355 -30.17 -28.92 -9.03
C LYS A 355 -29.24 -30.08 -8.61
N TRP A 356 -27.96 -30.01 -9.03
CA TRP A 356 -26.97 -31.03 -8.64
C TRP A 356 -26.78 -31.08 -7.12
N THR A 357 -26.39 -32.25 -6.60
CA THR A 357 -26.09 -32.38 -5.18
C THR A 357 -24.92 -31.47 -4.79
N MET A 358 -24.92 -30.97 -3.58
CA MET A 358 -23.88 -30.07 -3.07
C MET A 358 -22.47 -30.67 -3.20
N LYS A 359 -22.33 -31.98 -2.98
CA LYS A 359 -21.05 -32.70 -3.08
C LYS A 359 -20.46 -32.63 -4.49
N HIS A 360 -21.26 -32.92 -5.52
CA HIS A 360 -20.79 -32.87 -6.91
C HIS A 360 -20.48 -31.46 -7.37
N ARG A 361 -21.33 -30.48 -6.99
CA ARG A 361 -21.12 -29.07 -7.30
C ARG A 361 -19.79 -28.56 -6.74
N VAL A 362 -19.58 -28.72 -5.43
CA VAL A 362 -18.37 -28.25 -4.77
C VAL A 362 -17.14 -29.05 -5.22
N GLY A 363 -17.26 -30.37 -5.35
CA GLY A 363 -16.15 -31.23 -5.73
C GLY A 363 -15.57 -30.90 -7.10
N ILE A 364 -16.42 -30.79 -8.13
CA ILE A 364 -15.97 -30.49 -9.50
C ILE A 364 -15.41 -29.07 -9.60
N SER A 365 -16.11 -28.06 -9.03
CA SER A 365 -15.65 -26.67 -9.08
C SER A 365 -14.35 -26.49 -8.30
N ALA A 366 -14.20 -27.14 -7.14
CA ALA A 366 -12.95 -27.09 -6.38
C ALA A 366 -11.80 -27.76 -7.11
N LEU A 367 -12.05 -28.92 -7.75
CA LEU A 367 -11.03 -29.62 -8.55
C LEU A 367 -10.52 -28.71 -9.69
N LEU A 368 -11.43 -28.10 -10.45
CA LEU A 368 -11.04 -27.20 -11.53
C LEU A 368 -10.27 -25.97 -11.02
N ALA A 369 -10.69 -25.39 -9.90
CA ALA A 369 -10.00 -24.27 -9.28
C ALA A 369 -8.58 -24.67 -8.80
N ILE A 370 -8.42 -25.85 -8.21
CA ILE A 370 -7.12 -26.39 -7.81
C ILE A 370 -6.23 -26.62 -9.03
N CYS A 371 -6.77 -27.23 -10.10
CA CYS A 371 -6.03 -27.43 -11.35
C CYS A 371 -5.59 -26.08 -11.97
N ALA A 372 -6.46 -25.07 -11.94
CA ALA A 372 -6.16 -23.73 -12.43
C ALA A 372 -4.99 -23.09 -11.66
N LEU A 373 -5.02 -23.17 -10.33
CA LEU A 373 -3.96 -22.66 -9.47
C LEU A 373 -2.64 -23.40 -9.68
N PHE A 374 -2.69 -24.72 -9.80
CA PHE A 374 -1.50 -25.57 -10.07
C PHE A 374 -0.89 -25.31 -11.44
N LEU A 375 -1.69 -24.93 -12.42
CA LEU A 375 -1.21 -24.59 -13.75
C LEU A 375 -0.59 -23.19 -13.81
N ALA A 376 -1.22 -22.19 -13.18
CA ALA A 376 -0.82 -20.79 -13.31
C ALA A 376 0.26 -20.36 -12.30
N LEU A 377 0.10 -20.66 -11.00
CA LEU A 377 0.97 -20.12 -9.96
C LEU A 377 2.44 -20.56 -10.06
N PRO A 378 2.78 -21.84 -10.29
CA PRO A 378 4.18 -22.24 -10.37
C PRO A 378 4.94 -21.58 -11.52
N SER A 379 4.24 -21.23 -12.62
CA SER A 379 4.86 -20.57 -13.76
C SER A 379 5.19 -19.08 -13.51
N LEU A 380 4.55 -18.46 -12.52
CA LEU A 380 4.83 -17.09 -12.09
C LEU A 380 5.86 -17.03 -10.95
N ALA A 381 6.27 -18.18 -10.41
CA ALA A 381 7.20 -18.25 -9.30
C ALA A 381 8.65 -18.14 -9.81
N ILE A 382 9.40 -17.21 -9.22
CA ILE A 382 10.85 -17.06 -9.42
C ILE A 382 11.57 -17.21 -8.09
N GLN A 383 12.86 -17.51 -8.16
CA GLN A 383 13.70 -17.65 -6.97
C GLN A 383 13.72 -16.34 -6.17
N ALA A 384 13.71 -16.45 -4.86
CA ALA A 384 13.80 -15.34 -3.93
C ALA A 384 14.71 -15.70 -2.75
N TYR A 385 15.22 -14.69 -2.09
CA TYR A 385 16.19 -14.77 -1.00
C TYR A 385 15.65 -13.99 0.21
N SER A 386 16.31 -14.13 1.38
CA SER A 386 15.95 -13.38 2.58
C SER A 386 15.94 -11.87 2.33
N GLU A 387 16.90 -11.37 1.56
CA GLU A 387 17.06 -9.95 1.25
C GLU A 387 16.21 -9.46 0.09
N THR A 388 15.47 -10.31 -0.62
CA THR A 388 14.74 -9.95 -1.86
C THR A 388 13.92 -8.66 -1.76
N TYR A 389 13.30 -8.40 -0.61
CA TYR A 389 12.51 -7.19 -0.38
C TYR A 389 13.17 -6.19 0.57
N ARG A 390 14.47 -6.38 0.85
CA ARG A 390 15.24 -5.45 1.65
C ARG A 390 15.35 -4.11 0.94
N LYS A 391 14.99 -3.03 1.63
CA LYS A 391 15.10 -1.69 1.09
C LYS A 391 16.50 -1.15 1.33
N THR A 392 17.05 -0.51 0.32
CA THR A 392 18.33 0.17 0.45
C THR A 392 18.22 1.37 1.40
N PRO A 393 19.15 1.56 2.34
CA PRO A 393 19.28 2.80 3.11
C PRO A 393 19.92 3.92 2.29
N VAL A 394 20.61 3.59 1.18
CA VAL A 394 21.36 4.54 0.35
C VAL A 394 20.44 5.09 -0.75
N PRO A 395 20.33 6.42 -0.91
CA PRO A 395 19.53 7.03 -1.96
C PRO A 395 20.10 6.74 -3.36
N PHE A 396 19.23 6.74 -4.36
CA PHE A 396 19.62 6.63 -5.77
C PHE A 396 20.04 8.02 -6.28
N ASP A 397 21.27 8.40 -5.98
CA ASP A 397 21.80 9.72 -6.31
C ASP A 397 23.18 9.69 -6.97
N ALA A 398 23.63 10.86 -7.39
CA ALA A 398 24.88 11.03 -8.12
C ALA A 398 26.10 10.58 -7.31
N ILE A 399 26.12 10.79 -6.00
CA ILE A 399 27.24 10.42 -5.12
C ILE A 399 27.36 8.91 -5.04
N SER A 400 26.24 8.23 -4.69
CA SER A 400 26.21 6.78 -4.61
C SER A 400 26.56 6.11 -5.95
N ILE A 401 26.05 6.65 -7.06
CA ILE A 401 26.34 6.11 -8.40
C ILE A 401 27.82 6.31 -8.76
N ALA A 402 28.41 7.46 -8.43
CA ALA A 402 29.81 7.72 -8.68
C ALA A 402 30.72 6.78 -7.87
N ASN A 403 30.44 6.59 -6.58
CA ASN A 403 31.10 5.62 -5.71
C ASN A 403 30.99 4.20 -6.26
N GLY A 404 29.76 3.77 -6.56
CA GLY A 404 29.47 2.44 -7.12
C GLY A 404 30.17 2.19 -8.45
N SER A 405 30.32 3.22 -9.29
CA SER A 405 31.09 3.14 -10.53
C SER A 405 32.58 2.81 -10.26
N GLY A 406 33.18 3.48 -9.28
CA GLY A 406 34.57 3.22 -8.87
C GLY A 406 34.76 1.82 -8.30
N LEU A 407 33.84 1.38 -7.44
CA LEU A 407 33.83 0.03 -6.84
C LEU A 407 33.63 -1.05 -7.91
N PHE A 408 32.74 -0.83 -8.87
CA PHE A 408 32.51 -1.74 -9.99
C PHE A 408 33.73 -1.87 -10.88
N ALA A 409 34.37 -0.74 -11.21
CA ALA A 409 35.60 -0.73 -12.00
C ALA A 409 36.72 -1.55 -11.33
N LYS A 410 36.88 -1.42 -10.01
CA LYS A 410 37.91 -2.12 -9.24
C LYS A 410 37.64 -3.61 -9.06
N ASN A 411 36.39 -4.01 -8.83
CA ASN A 411 36.06 -5.36 -8.34
C ASN A 411 35.30 -6.23 -9.36
N CYS A 412 34.59 -5.66 -10.34
CA CYS A 412 33.60 -6.37 -11.14
C CYS A 412 33.96 -6.46 -12.63
N VAL A 413 34.67 -5.46 -13.18
CA VAL A 413 34.97 -5.32 -14.62
C VAL A 413 35.71 -6.53 -15.18
N THR A 414 36.64 -7.12 -14.42
CA THR A 414 37.42 -8.28 -14.86
C THR A 414 36.58 -9.45 -15.33
N CYS A 415 35.40 -9.64 -14.70
CA CYS A 415 34.45 -10.70 -15.06
C CYS A 415 33.29 -10.17 -15.90
N HIS A 416 32.69 -9.02 -15.48
CA HIS A 416 31.46 -8.51 -16.08
C HIS A 416 31.69 -7.55 -17.27
N GLY A 417 32.94 -7.10 -17.49
CA GLY A 417 33.24 -6.08 -18.49
C GLY A 417 32.82 -4.67 -18.07
N PHE A 418 33.39 -3.63 -18.68
CA PHE A 418 33.14 -2.21 -18.33
C PHE A 418 31.66 -1.80 -18.45
N GLN A 419 30.91 -2.47 -19.31
CA GLN A 419 29.50 -2.18 -19.53
C GLN A 419 28.54 -3.15 -18.84
N GLY A 420 29.06 -4.11 -18.06
CA GLY A 420 28.23 -5.12 -17.42
C GLY A 420 27.62 -6.17 -18.37
N LYS A 421 28.22 -6.36 -19.58
CA LYS A 421 27.74 -7.31 -20.59
C LYS A 421 28.19 -8.77 -20.37
N GLY A 422 28.85 -9.07 -19.28
CA GLY A 422 29.40 -10.41 -19.03
C GLY A 422 30.57 -10.78 -19.92
N ASN A 423 31.26 -9.81 -20.53
CA ASN A 423 32.34 -9.99 -21.50
C ASN A 423 33.71 -9.58 -20.96
N GLY A 424 33.93 -9.59 -19.66
CA GLY A 424 35.22 -9.31 -19.05
C GLY A 424 36.28 -10.32 -19.43
N ILE A 425 37.55 -9.98 -19.15
CA ILE A 425 38.72 -10.79 -19.55
C ILE A 425 38.61 -12.23 -19.04
N LEU A 426 38.10 -12.42 -17.81
CA LEU A 426 37.93 -13.74 -17.19
C LEU A 426 36.59 -14.43 -17.55
N ALA A 427 35.68 -13.77 -18.27
CA ALA A 427 34.36 -14.31 -18.55
C ALA A 427 34.39 -15.68 -19.23
N LYS A 428 35.33 -15.89 -20.16
CA LYS A 428 35.49 -17.15 -20.91
C LYS A 428 36.08 -18.31 -20.09
N SER A 429 36.65 -18.03 -18.91
CA SER A 429 37.22 -19.06 -18.04
C SER A 429 36.17 -19.75 -17.17
N PHE A 430 34.97 -19.24 -17.09
CA PHE A 430 33.90 -19.79 -16.28
C PHE A 430 33.05 -20.79 -17.08
N THR A 431 32.66 -21.87 -16.45
CA THR A 431 31.70 -22.85 -17.03
C THR A 431 30.34 -22.21 -17.29
N LYS A 432 29.91 -21.28 -16.41
CA LYS A 432 28.77 -20.42 -16.62
C LYS A 432 29.29 -18.97 -16.71
N PRO A 433 29.31 -18.37 -17.90
CA PRO A 433 29.76 -17.00 -18.06
C PRO A 433 28.86 -16.03 -17.29
N PRO A 434 29.38 -14.88 -16.87
CA PRO A 434 28.59 -13.82 -16.27
C PRO A 434 27.46 -13.37 -17.21
N VAL A 435 26.31 -13.06 -16.66
CA VAL A 435 25.14 -12.59 -17.42
C VAL A 435 25.35 -11.18 -17.97
N ASP A 436 24.70 -10.87 -19.09
CA ASP A 436 24.58 -9.51 -19.60
C ASP A 436 23.57 -8.73 -18.73
N MET A 437 24.07 -7.85 -17.88
CA MET A 437 23.25 -7.00 -17.00
C MET A 437 22.76 -5.73 -17.70
N LEU A 438 23.23 -5.42 -18.91
CA LEU A 438 22.94 -4.20 -19.63
C LEU A 438 21.85 -4.37 -20.68
N THR A 439 22.02 -5.33 -21.60
CA THR A 439 21.17 -5.46 -22.80
C THR A 439 19.95 -6.32 -22.55
N GLU A 440 20.05 -7.33 -21.70
CA GLU A 440 18.90 -8.06 -21.23
C GLU A 440 18.18 -7.28 -20.13
N PRO A 441 16.86 -7.39 -20.00
CA PRO A 441 16.10 -6.71 -18.93
C PRO A 441 16.34 -7.34 -17.56
N HIS A 442 17.60 -7.69 -17.26
CA HIS A 442 18.01 -8.45 -16.08
C HIS A 442 17.75 -7.65 -14.80
N THR A 443 18.19 -6.38 -14.78
CA THR A 443 17.94 -5.50 -13.63
C THR A 443 16.46 -5.20 -13.40
N ALA A 444 15.61 -5.29 -14.44
CA ALA A 444 14.17 -5.12 -14.30
C ALA A 444 13.44 -6.37 -13.78
N LYS A 445 14.06 -7.54 -13.91
CA LYS A 445 13.48 -8.83 -13.45
C LYS A 445 13.77 -9.14 -11.99
N HIS A 446 14.85 -8.55 -11.45
CA HIS A 446 15.30 -8.78 -10.08
C HIS A 446 15.12 -7.51 -9.23
N THR A 447 14.88 -7.73 -7.94
CA THR A 447 14.81 -6.62 -6.99
C THR A 447 16.23 -6.17 -6.59
N ALA A 448 16.36 -4.95 -6.07
CA ALA A 448 17.63 -4.47 -5.51
C ALA A 448 18.14 -5.39 -4.38
N GLY A 449 17.22 -5.99 -3.61
CA GLY A 449 17.55 -6.97 -2.59
C GLY A 449 18.11 -8.30 -3.12
N ASP A 450 17.68 -8.75 -4.32
CA ASP A 450 18.28 -9.93 -4.98
C ASP A 450 19.75 -9.65 -5.32
N PHE A 451 20.06 -8.45 -5.87
CA PHE A 451 21.45 -8.04 -6.12
C PHE A 451 22.25 -7.94 -4.84
N PHE A 452 21.65 -7.40 -3.77
CA PHE A 452 22.31 -7.30 -2.47
C PHE A 452 22.66 -8.68 -1.91
N ASN A 453 21.77 -9.67 -2.04
CA ASN A 453 22.03 -11.05 -1.66
C ASN A 453 23.20 -11.63 -2.44
N TRP A 454 23.22 -11.47 -3.77
CA TRP A 454 24.30 -11.98 -4.62
C TRP A 454 25.65 -11.32 -4.34
N LEU A 455 25.68 -10.00 -4.11
CA LEU A 455 26.91 -9.32 -3.70
C LEU A 455 27.37 -9.76 -2.31
N THR A 456 26.45 -10.03 -1.40
CA THR A 456 26.78 -10.41 -0.02
C THR A 456 27.32 -11.84 0.04
N TYR A 457 26.66 -12.80 -0.61
CA TYR A 457 26.90 -14.24 -0.43
C TYR A 457 27.48 -14.94 -1.67
N GLY A 458 27.66 -14.21 -2.77
CA GLY A 458 27.99 -14.80 -4.06
C GLY A 458 26.85 -15.59 -4.67
N ILE A 459 27.13 -16.30 -5.77
CA ILE A 459 26.16 -17.19 -6.44
C ILE A 459 26.72 -18.60 -6.47
N PRO A 460 26.21 -19.53 -5.66
CA PRO A 460 26.70 -20.90 -5.60
C PRO A 460 26.67 -21.62 -6.96
N GLY A 461 27.74 -22.34 -7.28
CA GLY A 461 27.88 -23.07 -8.55
C GLY A 461 28.19 -22.17 -9.76
N THR A 462 28.57 -20.92 -9.53
CA THR A 462 29.11 -19.97 -10.54
C THR A 462 30.47 -19.43 -10.10
N GLY A 463 31.09 -18.60 -10.93
CA GLY A 463 32.33 -17.88 -10.58
C GLY A 463 32.12 -16.59 -9.79
N MET A 464 30.89 -16.24 -9.42
CA MET A 464 30.59 -15.02 -8.67
C MET A 464 30.93 -15.20 -7.18
N PRO A 465 31.98 -14.54 -6.64
CA PRO A 465 32.36 -14.64 -5.24
C PRO A 465 31.47 -13.80 -4.33
N ASP A 466 31.59 -14.01 -3.02
CA ASP A 466 31.05 -13.11 -2.01
C ASP A 466 31.89 -11.82 -1.88
N PHE A 467 31.22 -10.74 -1.50
CA PHE A 467 31.86 -9.45 -1.24
C PHE A 467 31.59 -8.92 0.18
N ALA A 468 30.96 -9.70 1.06
CA ALA A 468 30.62 -9.27 2.43
C ALA A 468 31.87 -8.83 3.23
N ASN A 469 33.03 -9.48 2.97
CA ASN A 469 34.30 -9.17 3.65
C ASN A 469 35.19 -8.16 2.88
N LYS A 470 34.77 -7.71 1.71
CA LYS A 470 35.54 -6.81 0.84
C LYS A 470 34.91 -5.44 0.69
N LEU A 471 33.58 -5.37 0.78
CA LEU A 471 32.78 -4.17 0.63
C LEU A 471 31.88 -4.02 1.85
N GLU A 472 31.85 -2.83 2.40
CA GLU A 472 30.89 -2.47 3.44
C GLU A 472 29.45 -2.55 2.91
N GLU A 473 28.47 -2.54 3.81
CA GLU A 473 27.07 -2.64 3.41
C GLU A 473 26.65 -1.50 2.48
N GLU A 474 27.03 -0.27 2.79
CA GLU A 474 26.73 0.91 1.98
C GLU A 474 27.42 0.84 0.61
N GLU A 475 28.67 0.38 0.54
CA GLU A 475 29.40 0.19 -0.73
C GLU A 475 28.72 -0.83 -1.64
N ARG A 476 28.14 -1.91 -1.08
CA ARG A 476 27.35 -2.86 -1.88
C ARG A 476 26.10 -2.21 -2.46
N TRP A 477 25.44 -1.33 -1.70
CA TRP A 477 24.30 -0.56 -2.20
C TRP A 477 24.70 0.47 -3.24
N ASP A 478 25.87 1.10 -3.12
CA ASP A 478 26.44 1.98 -4.14
C ASP A 478 26.64 1.26 -5.47
N VAL A 479 27.21 0.04 -5.44
CA VAL A 479 27.33 -0.79 -6.64
C VAL A 479 25.97 -1.11 -7.26
N ILE A 480 24.97 -1.43 -6.45
CA ILE A 480 23.60 -1.71 -6.93
C ILE A 480 22.99 -0.47 -7.58
N ASN A 481 23.13 0.72 -6.96
CA ASN A 481 22.68 1.98 -7.54
C ASN A 481 23.36 2.25 -8.90
N TYR A 482 24.66 1.97 -9.01
CA TYR A 482 25.37 2.07 -10.29
C TYR A 482 24.84 1.09 -11.34
N LEU A 483 24.54 -0.18 -11.00
CA LEU A 483 23.94 -1.15 -11.91
C LEU A 483 22.56 -0.68 -12.41
N HIS A 484 21.72 -0.16 -11.52
CA HIS A 484 20.44 0.43 -11.91
C HIS A 484 20.60 1.67 -12.80
N ALA A 485 21.59 2.53 -12.52
CA ALA A 485 21.89 3.68 -13.34
C ALA A 485 22.40 3.27 -14.75
N MET A 486 23.24 2.23 -14.83
CA MET A 486 23.66 1.64 -16.11
C MET A 486 22.46 1.14 -16.93
N SER A 487 21.54 0.40 -16.30
CA SER A 487 20.34 -0.13 -16.95
C SER A 487 19.44 1.01 -17.43
N ARG A 488 19.18 2.03 -16.60
CA ARG A 488 18.39 3.21 -17.00
C ARG A 488 19.10 4.00 -18.11
N GLY A 489 20.41 4.15 -18.04
CA GLY A 489 21.21 4.75 -19.10
C GLY A 489 21.13 4.00 -20.42
N TYR A 490 21.03 2.67 -20.39
CA TYR A 490 20.79 1.86 -21.60
C TYR A 490 19.37 2.05 -22.13
N GLN A 491 18.37 2.14 -21.27
CA GLN A 491 17.00 2.46 -21.66
C GLN A 491 16.90 3.86 -22.29
N ALA A 492 17.67 4.81 -21.77
CA ALA A 492 17.73 6.18 -22.30
C ALA A 492 18.21 6.27 -23.75
N ARG A 493 18.80 5.20 -24.36
CA ARG A 493 19.16 5.17 -25.78
C ARG A 493 17.97 5.43 -26.73
N LEU A 494 16.74 5.15 -26.24
CA LEU A 494 15.51 5.40 -26.97
C LEU A 494 15.03 6.86 -26.88
N MET A 495 15.62 7.64 -25.98
CA MET A 495 15.26 9.05 -25.81
C MET A 495 15.81 9.88 -26.96
N ASN A 496 15.07 10.91 -27.30
CA ASN A 496 15.44 11.90 -28.30
C ASN A 496 14.97 13.29 -27.83
N PRO A 497 15.27 14.37 -28.57
CA PRO A 497 14.83 15.71 -28.20
C PRO A 497 13.32 15.95 -28.21
N ASN A 498 12.54 15.07 -28.86
CA ASN A 498 11.09 15.21 -28.95
C ASN A 498 10.40 14.47 -27.82
N ILE A 499 9.56 15.18 -27.07
CA ILE A 499 8.80 14.63 -25.98
C ILE A 499 7.64 13.78 -26.53
N VAL A 500 7.51 12.55 -26.04
CA VAL A 500 6.32 11.75 -26.23
C VAL A 500 5.28 12.16 -25.17
N PRO A 501 4.13 12.71 -25.56
CA PRO A 501 3.12 13.17 -24.62
C PRO A 501 2.58 12.03 -23.75
N ASN A 502 2.32 12.35 -22.48
CA ASN A 502 1.73 11.42 -21.51
C ASN A 502 2.52 10.11 -21.30
N GLN A 503 3.80 10.11 -21.59
CA GLN A 503 4.66 8.94 -21.39
C GLN A 503 5.90 9.32 -20.56
N PRO A 504 5.81 9.35 -19.21
CA PRO A 504 6.99 9.46 -18.36
C PRO A 504 7.86 8.22 -18.56
N SER A 505 9.17 8.42 -18.74
CA SER A 505 10.03 7.29 -19.09
C SER A 505 10.94 6.86 -17.95
N LEU A 506 11.82 7.70 -17.47
CA LEU A 506 12.89 7.31 -16.54
C LEU A 506 12.92 8.23 -15.31
N GLY A 507 13.10 7.64 -14.12
CA GLY A 507 13.49 8.39 -12.94
C GLY A 507 14.98 8.70 -13.02
N PRO A 508 15.40 9.98 -13.10
CA PRO A 508 16.81 10.36 -13.11
C PRO A 508 17.44 10.11 -11.75
N PRO A 509 18.78 9.99 -11.66
CA PRO A 509 19.50 10.07 -10.41
C PRO A 509 19.23 11.39 -9.67
N GLY A 510 19.01 11.32 -8.36
CA GLY A 510 19.01 12.51 -7.51
C GLY A 510 20.41 13.14 -7.47
N PHE A 511 20.51 14.42 -7.13
CA PHE A 511 21.77 15.07 -6.82
C PHE A 511 21.56 16.30 -5.95
N SER A 512 22.60 16.69 -5.21
CA SER A 512 22.74 17.98 -4.55
C SER A 512 23.74 18.84 -5.30
N TYR A 513 23.59 20.15 -5.23
CA TYR A 513 24.48 21.10 -5.90
C TYR A 513 24.62 22.39 -5.09
N SER A 514 25.77 23.06 -5.23
CA SER A 514 25.94 24.46 -4.93
C SER A 514 26.33 25.17 -6.23
N ALA A 515 25.88 26.40 -6.42
CA ALA A 515 26.12 27.17 -7.65
C ALA A 515 26.79 28.51 -7.37
N HIS A 516 27.35 29.11 -8.43
CA HIS A 516 28.12 30.37 -8.38
C HIS A 516 27.31 31.58 -7.83
N ASP A 517 26.01 31.59 -8.01
CA ASP A 517 25.09 32.65 -7.57
C ASP A 517 24.67 32.50 -6.09
N GLY A 518 25.27 31.54 -5.36
CA GLY A 518 24.94 31.21 -3.96
C GLY A 518 23.71 30.35 -3.81
N SER A 519 23.04 29.96 -4.90
CA SER A 519 21.94 29.00 -4.82
C SER A 519 22.47 27.58 -4.56
N SER A 520 21.76 26.82 -3.74
CA SER A 520 22.06 25.43 -3.44
C SER A 520 20.75 24.67 -3.24
N GLY A 521 20.78 23.36 -3.42
CA GLY A 521 19.58 22.52 -3.26
C GLY A 521 19.77 21.11 -3.80
N ILE A 522 18.66 20.40 -3.90
CA ILE A 522 18.61 19.07 -4.49
C ILE A 522 17.64 19.04 -5.68
N LEU A 523 17.86 18.13 -6.64
CA LEU A 523 16.98 18.01 -7.81
C LEU A 523 15.50 17.86 -7.41
N LYS A 524 15.22 17.20 -6.31
CA LYS A 524 13.86 16.97 -5.79
C LYS A 524 13.13 18.26 -5.39
N ASP A 525 13.84 19.33 -5.06
CA ASP A 525 13.23 20.61 -4.65
C ASP A 525 12.43 21.27 -5.77
N PHE A 526 12.71 20.90 -7.03
CA PHE A 526 11.98 21.38 -8.21
C PHE A 526 10.69 20.62 -8.47
N ARG A 527 10.47 19.46 -7.83
CA ARG A 527 9.25 18.66 -8.00
C ARG A 527 8.01 19.47 -7.63
N GLN A 528 6.95 19.33 -8.41
CA GLN A 528 5.67 20.08 -8.32
C GLN A 528 5.81 21.60 -8.56
N LYS A 529 7.02 22.10 -8.83
CA LYS A 529 7.29 23.51 -8.97
C LYS A 529 7.76 23.89 -10.38
N LYS A 530 8.85 23.27 -10.87
CA LYS A 530 9.51 23.67 -12.11
C LYS A 530 9.95 22.48 -12.94
N THR A 531 10.04 22.66 -14.23
CA THR A 531 10.81 21.82 -15.15
C THR A 531 12.28 22.19 -15.03
N VAL A 532 13.18 21.23 -15.09
CA VAL A 532 14.63 21.46 -15.03
C VAL A 532 15.25 21.10 -16.36
N LEU A 533 15.94 22.07 -16.98
CA LEU A 533 16.86 21.84 -18.09
C LEU A 533 18.25 21.68 -17.49
N LEU A 534 18.72 20.44 -17.38
CA LEU A 534 20.06 20.11 -16.92
C LEU A 534 21.02 20.18 -18.13
N VAL A 535 22.00 21.07 -18.09
CA VAL A 535 22.94 21.30 -19.17
C VAL A 535 24.34 20.84 -18.73
N LEU A 536 24.79 19.72 -19.25
CA LEU A 536 26.15 19.21 -19.07
C LEU A 536 27.01 19.75 -20.19
N PHE A 537 28.06 20.48 -19.84
CA PHE A 537 28.88 21.19 -20.84
C PHE A 537 30.37 21.05 -20.60
N SER A 538 31.16 21.00 -21.69
CA SER A 538 32.60 21.12 -21.65
C SER A 538 33.04 22.55 -22.08
N TRP A 539 33.96 23.13 -21.37
CA TRP A 539 34.48 24.43 -21.69
C TRP A 539 35.91 24.30 -22.32
N PRO A 540 36.23 25.07 -23.38
CA PRO A 540 35.43 26.14 -24.02
C PRO A 540 34.49 25.65 -25.15
N ASP A 541 34.41 24.37 -25.45
CA ASP A 541 33.65 23.83 -26.59
C ASP A 541 32.16 24.25 -26.59
N SER A 542 31.52 24.36 -25.42
CA SER A 542 30.12 24.72 -25.29
C SER A 542 29.81 26.21 -25.20
N ARG A 543 30.82 27.08 -25.36
CA ARG A 543 30.70 28.55 -25.21
C ARG A 543 29.53 29.13 -26.02
N ALA A 544 29.48 28.83 -27.30
CA ALA A 544 28.45 29.36 -28.20
C ALA A 544 27.02 28.96 -27.73
N ARG A 545 26.88 27.73 -27.23
CA ARG A 545 25.59 27.23 -26.73
C ARG A 545 25.19 27.88 -25.42
N LEU A 546 26.11 28.04 -24.47
CA LEU A 546 25.81 28.73 -23.21
C LEU A 546 25.42 30.20 -23.46
N ASP A 547 26.07 30.88 -24.40
CA ASP A 547 25.74 32.27 -24.80
C ASP A 547 24.36 32.33 -25.47
N GLN A 548 23.96 31.32 -26.23
CA GLN A 548 22.64 31.21 -26.79
C GLN A 548 21.57 31.01 -25.68
N LEU A 549 21.78 30.09 -24.73
CA LEU A 549 20.90 29.86 -23.59
C LEU A 549 20.74 31.11 -22.72
N ARG A 550 21.84 31.86 -22.47
CA ARG A 550 21.77 33.14 -21.74
C ARG A 550 20.85 34.14 -22.42
N ARG A 551 21.03 34.38 -23.73
CA ARG A 551 20.18 35.31 -24.51
C ARG A 551 18.71 34.88 -24.53
N SER A 552 18.44 33.59 -24.50
CA SER A 552 17.09 33.03 -24.60
C SER A 552 16.47 32.67 -23.24
N TYR A 553 17.18 32.92 -22.13
CA TYR A 553 16.76 32.53 -20.80
C TYR A 553 15.36 33.05 -20.41
N GLY A 554 15.06 34.30 -20.79
CA GLY A 554 13.74 34.88 -20.53
C GLY A 554 12.60 34.12 -21.18
N ALA A 555 12.78 33.65 -22.42
CA ALA A 555 11.77 32.83 -23.12
C ALA A 555 11.61 31.44 -22.51
N LEU A 556 12.72 30.81 -22.11
CA LEU A 556 12.71 29.47 -21.54
C LEU A 556 12.14 29.47 -20.11
N SER A 557 12.48 30.46 -19.29
CA SER A 557 11.99 30.60 -17.91
C SER A 557 10.50 30.96 -17.84
N ALA A 558 9.95 31.61 -18.87
CA ALA A 558 8.52 31.87 -18.98
C ALA A 558 7.67 30.58 -18.99
N GLY A 559 8.25 29.44 -19.42
CA GLY A 559 7.63 28.11 -19.35
C GLY A 559 7.72 27.42 -17.98
N ASN A 560 7.99 28.15 -16.90
CA ASN A 560 8.24 27.65 -15.55
C ASN A 560 9.42 26.64 -15.50
N THR A 561 10.48 26.96 -16.24
CA THR A 561 11.68 26.14 -16.36
C THR A 561 12.88 26.82 -15.69
N THR A 562 13.71 26.05 -15.01
CA THR A 562 15.01 26.47 -14.54
C THR A 562 16.10 25.77 -15.34
N ILE A 563 17.17 26.50 -15.67
CA ILE A 563 18.37 25.92 -16.25
C ILE A 563 19.37 25.68 -15.12
N LEU A 564 19.98 24.51 -15.11
CA LEU A 564 21.06 24.16 -14.20
C LEU A 564 22.23 23.67 -15.05
N ALA A 565 23.30 24.47 -15.12
CA ALA A 565 24.45 24.16 -15.95
C ALA A 565 25.58 23.53 -15.12
N VAL A 566 26.07 22.37 -15.56
CA VAL A 566 27.04 21.54 -14.86
C VAL A 566 28.28 21.37 -15.75
N PRO A 567 29.45 21.85 -15.33
CA PRO A 567 30.69 21.63 -16.07
C PRO A 567 31.11 20.15 -16.02
N MET A 568 31.52 19.59 -17.17
CA MET A 568 31.97 18.21 -17.29
C MET A 568 33.50 18.07 -17.16
N ASN A 569 34.23 19.13 -17.31
CA ASN A 569 35.68 19.18 -17.13
C ASN A 569 36.05 20.15 -16.01
N ASP A 570 37.21 19.95 -15.43
CA ASP A 570 37.74 20.86 -14.44
C ASP A 570 37.94 22.25 -15.06
N LEU A 571 37.54 23.27 -14.32
CA LEU A 571 37.59 24.66 -14.71
C LEU A 571 38.59 25.39 -13.79
N ASP A 572 39.46 26.20 -14.35
CA ASP A 572 40.28 27.13 -13.58
C ASP A 572 39.45 28.36 -13.13
N LEU A 573 40.06 29.22 -12.31
CA LEU A 573 39.36 30.41 -11.78
C LEU A 573 39.02 31.43 -12.87
N GLU A 574 39.81 31.52 -13.95
CA GLU A 574 39.58 32.45 -15.05
C GLU A 574 38.43 31.97 -15.93
N ASP A 575 38.42 30.68 -16.25
CA ASP A 575 37.32 30.01 -16.97
C ASP A 575 36.00 30.11 -16.18
N MET A 576 36.06 29.82 -14.88
CA MET A 576 34.87 29.92 -14.02
C MET A 576 34.36 31.37 -13.98
N ALA A 577 35.23 32.37 -13.81
CA ALA A 577 34.82 33.77 -13.82
C ALA A 577 34.19 34.17 -15.17
N THR A 578 34.76 33.67 -16.29
CA THR A 578 34.23 33.94 -17.64
C THR A 578 32.84 33.30 -17.84
N ILE A 579 32.65 32.08 -17.36
CA ILE A 579 31.39 31.33 -17.50
C ILE A 579 30.30 31.91 -16.60
N THR A 580 30.64 32.37 -15.41
CA THR A 580 29.68 32.91 -14.44
C THR A 580 29.33 34.36 -14.66
N ALA A 581 30.17 35.13 -15.38
CA ALA A 581 29.92 36.53 -15.70
C ALA A 581 28.54 36.69 -16.38
N ASP A 582 27.66 37.46 -15.78
CA ASP A 582 26.33 37.79 -16.27
C ASP A 582 25.43 36.54 -16.57
N SER A 583 25.69 35.39 -15.93
CA SER A 583 24.87 34.20 -16.11
C SER A 583 23.53 34.37 -15.41
N PRO A 584 22.40 34.34 -16.14
CA PRO A 584 21.05 34.47 -15.54
C PRO A 584 20.54 33.18 -14.92
N PHE A 585 21.30 32.10 -14.97
CA PHE A 585 20.97 30.78 -14.42
C PHE A 585 22.14 30.18 -13.64
N PRO A 586 21.85 29.30 -12.65
CA PRO A 586 22.86 28.65 -11.84
C PRO A 586 23.87 27.83 -12.64
N ILE A 587 25.17 28.04 -12.35
CA ILE A 587 26.27 27.21 -12.80
C ILE A 587 26.83 26.49 -11.59
N VAL A 588 26.85 25.18 -11.64
CA VAL A 588 27.24 24.32 -10.53
C VAL A 588 28.72 24.42 -10.26
N THR A 589 29.07 24.69 -9.02
CA THR A 589 30.46 24.77 -8.52
C THR A 589 30.85 23.58 -7.67
N GLU A 590 29.88 23.00 -6.95
CA GLU A 590 30.08 21.81 -6.12
C GLU A 590 29.08 20.70 -6.52
N GLY A 591 29.57 19.46 -6.57
CA GLY A 591 28.81 18.28 -7.01
C GLY A 591 28.86 17.98 -8.50
N ALA A 592 29.54 18.83 -9.29
CA ALA A 592 29.64 18.67 -10.75
C ALA A 592 30.27 17.34 -11.18
N PRO A 593 31.36 16.83 -10.57
CA PRO A 593 31.97 15.56 -10.97
C PRO A 593 31.02 14.36 -10.77
N GLU A 594 30.30 14.29 -9.65
CA GLU A 594 29.37 13.23 -9.33
C GLU A 594 28.14 13.27 -10.26
N ILE A 595 27.58 14.46 -10.50
CA ILE A 595 26.51 14.68 -11.46
C ILE A 595 26.96 14.23 -12.86
N THR A 596 28.12 14.66 -13.30
CA THR A 596 28.67 14.29 -14.62
C THR A 596 28.85 12.80 -14.75
N ARG A 597 29.47 12.11 -13.78
CA ARG A 597 29.66 10.66 -13.82
C ARG A 597 28.35 9.90 -13.90
N SER A 598 27.36 10.30 -13.11
CA SER A 598 26.05 9.61 -13.09
C SER A 598 25.24 9.85 -14.36
N TYR A 599 25.17 11.10 -14.83
CA TYR A 599 24.41 11.46 -16.02
C TYR A 599 25.11 11.12 -17.33
N ALA A 600 26.42 10.94 -17.34
CA ALA A 600 27.14 10.40 -18.49
C ALA A 600 26.62 9.02 -18.95
N LEU A 601 26.03 8.23 -18.06
CA LEU A 601 25.41 6.96 -18.42
C LEU A 601 24.24 7.11 -19.39
N PHE A 602 23.58 8.28 -19.40
CA PHE A 602 22.43 8.59 -20.25
C PHE A 602 22.80 9.09 -21.65
N ARG A 603 24.11 9.15 -22.00
CA ARG A 603 24.60 9.56 -23.33
C ARG A 603 24.39 8.51 -24.43
N ARG A 604 23.95 7.28 -24.07
CA ARG A 604 23.69 6.21 -25.03
C ARG A 604 22.57 6.61 -26.00
N THR A 605 22.78 6.29 -27.30
CA THR A 605 21.82 6.53 -28.37
C THR A 605 21.54 5.23 -29.12
N LEU A 606 20.55 5.22 -30.02
CA LEU A 606 20.29 4.06 -30.87
C LEU A 606 21.46 3.75 -31.82
N SER A 607 22.18 4.78 -32.30
CA SER A 607 23.37 4.63 -33.14
C SER A 607 24.62 4.23 -32.36
N LYS A 608 24.69 4.58 -31.07
CA LYS A 608 25.79 4.28 -30.17
C LYS A 608 25.26 3.73 -28.83
N PRO A 609 24.68 2.52 -28.83
CA PRO A 609 24.10 1.92 -27.62
C PRO A 609 25.18 1.47 -26.62
N ASP A 610 26.39 1.24 -27.11
CA ASP A 610 27.55 0.81 -26.33
C ASP A 610 28.49 1.97 -26.04
N LEU A 611 28.89 2.08 -24.78
CA LEU A 611 29.87 3.08 -24.37
C LEU A 611 31.23 2.43 -24.29
N LEU A 612 32.15 2.88 -25.13
CA LEU A 612 33.54 2.40 -25.16
C LEU A 612 34.39 3.26 -24.24
N GLY A 613 34.53 2.87 -22.95
CA GLY A 613 35.49 3.46 -22.04
C GLY A 613 35.29 4.93 -21.65
N GLU A 614 36.28 5.53 -20.96
CA GLU A 614 36.20 6.88 -20.39
C GLU A 614 36.32 8.01 -21.42
N GLY A 615 36.78 7.76 -22.61
CA GLY A 615 37.07 8.78 -23.64
C GLY A 615 35.88 9.24 -24.50
N SER A 616 34.63 8.78 -24.22
CA SER A 616 33.50 9.01 -25.13
C SER A 616 32.44 9.97 -24.58
N LEU A 617 32.80 10.88 -23.68
CA LEU A 617 31.86 11.92 -23.22
C LEU A 617 31.55 12.88 -24.38
N PRO A 618 30.26 13.20 -24.61
CA PRO A 618 29.93 14.29 -25.54
C PRO A 618 30.42 15.61 -24.97
N LYS A 619 30.76 16.56 -25.84
CA LYS A 619 31.18 17.90 -25.42
C LYS A 619 30.04 18.70 -24.82
N HIS A 620 28.80 18.32 -25.17
CA HIS A 620 27.59 18.97 -24.70
C HIS A 620 26.43 17.96 -24.64
N MET A 621 25.63 18.01 -23.56
CA MET A 621 24.40 17.21 -23.41
C MET A 621 23.39 17.98 -22.60
N GLU A 622 22.15 18.04 -23.09
CA GLU A 622 21.02 18.65 -22.39
C GLU A 622 19.98 17.59 -22.07
N LEU A 623 19.43 17.67 -20.87
CA LEU A 623 18.41 16.73 -20.37
C LEU A 623 17.26 17.52 -19.77
N LEU A 624 16.04 17.14 -20.14
CA LEU A 624 14.84 17.81 -19.67
C LEU A 624 14.10 16.92 -18.65
N VAL A 625 14.06 17.38 -17.40
CA VAL A 625 13.35 16.73 -16.28
C VAL A 625 12.06 17.51 -16.04
N ASP A 626 10.92 16.81 -16.11
CA ASP A 626 9.64 17.45 -15.90
C ASP A 626 9.37 17.80 -14.41
N ARG A 627 8.33 18.59 -14.16
CA ARG A 627 7.94 18.99 -12.80
C ARG A 627 7.49 17.83 -11.92
N TYR A 628 7.25 16.65 -12.47
CA TYR A 628 6.91 15.43 -11.71
C TYR A 628 8.15 14.60 -11.36
N GLY A 629 9.33 15.01 -11.85
CA GLY A 629 10.61 14.41 -11.54
C GLY A 629 11.07 13.35 -12.53
N TYR A 630 10.44 13.23 -13.69
CA TYR A 630 10.79 12.28 -14.74
C TYR A 630 11.68 12.90 -15.81
N LEU A 631 12.72 12.17 -16.24
CA LEU A 631 13.54 12.50 -17.41
C LEU A 631 12.69 12.23 -18.67
N ARG A 632 12.48 13.28 -19.49
CA ARG A 632 11.51 13.25 -20.58
C ARG A 632 12.14 13.37 -21.97
N ALA A 633 13.25 14.07 -22.07
CA ALA A 633 13.96 14.27 -23.34
C ALA A 633 15.44 14.47 -23.08
N ARG A 634 16.23 14.18 -24.11
CA ARG A 634 17.67 14.39 -24.13
C ARG A 634 18.09 14.89 -25.49
N TRP A 635 19.06 15.80 -25.52
CA TRP A 635 19.68 16.28 -26.72
C TRP A 635 21.21 16.26 -26.60
N ILE A 636 21.85 15.64 -27.60
CA ILE A 636 23.31 15.58 -27.77
C ILE A 636 23.59 16.05 -29.21
N PRO A 637 24.26 17.20 -29.40
CA PRO A 637 24.49 17.78 -30.74
C PRO A 637 25.08 16.79 -31.74
N GLU A 638 26.07 16.02 -31.32
CA GLU A 638 26.77 15.05 -32.18
C GLU A 638 25.94 13.82 -32.57
N ALA A 639 24.83 13.58 -31.89
CA ALA A 639 23.98 12.41 -32.11
C ALA A 639 22.60 12.76 -32.63
N ASP A 640 22.00 13.85 -32.14
CA ASP A 640 20.61 14.24 -32.36
C ASP A 640 20.50 15.43 -33.36
N GLY A 641 21.63 15.94 -33.90
CA GLY A 641 21.65 17.04 -34.85
C GLY A 641 21.16 18.37 -34.27
N ASP A 642 20.67 19.23 -35.15
CA ASP A 642 20.39 20.65 -34.85
C ASP A 642 19.08 20.91 -34.12
N ASN A 643 18.38 19.90 -33.60
CA ASN A 643 17.00 19.99 -33.10
C ASN A 643 16.80 21.11 -32.06
N TRP A 644 17.55 21.07 -30.93
CA TRP A 644 17.43 22.10 -29.87
C TRP A 644 18.32 23.33 -30.07
N ILE A 645 19.12 23.35 -31.14
CA ILE A 645 19.79 24.58 -31.58
C ILE A 645 18.72 25.65 -31.87
N ASN A 646 17.62 25.25 -32.45
CA ASN A 646 16.46 26.13 -32.53
C ASN A 646 15.77 26.23 -31.16
N ILE A 647 15.89 27.39 -30.52
CA ILE A 647 15.30 27.68 -29.21
C ILE A 647 13.76 27.57 -29.23
N ASP A 648 13.10 27.94 -30.32
CA ASP A 648 11.65 27.86 -30.41
C ASP A 648 11.18 26.40 -30.33
N THR A 649 11.89 25.49 -31.00
CA THR A 649 11.63 24.05 -30.90
C THR A 649 11.77 23.55 -29.47
N MET A 650 12.82 23.94 -28.76
CA MET A 650 13.02 23.58 -27.35
C MET A 650 11.93 24.18 -26.45
N ALA A 651 11.58 25.45 -26.65
CA ALA A 651 10.53 26.13 -25.89
C ALA A 651 9.15 25.46 -26.12
N GLU A 652 8.88 24.98 -27.34
CA GLU A 652 7.67 24.19 -27.62
C GLU A 652 7.63 22.89 -26.82
N GLN A 653 8.73 22.15 -26.75
CA GLN A 653 8.81 20.92 -25.94
C GLN A 653 8.57 21.23 -24.45
N ILE A 654 9.14 22.27 -23.92
CA ILE A 654 8.93 22.75 -22.55
C ILE A 654 7.44 23.12 -22.32
N ALA A 655 6.84 23.86 -23.25
CA ALA A 655 5.45 24.24 -23.18
C ALA A 655 4.49 23.03 -23.22
N ARG A 656 4.86 21.96 -23.91
CA ARG A 656 4.11 20.69 -23.89
C ARG A 656 4.14 20.07 -22.49
N LEU A 657 5.31 19.97 -21.86
CA LEU A 657 5.44 19.42 -20.50
C LEU A 657 4.65 20.21 -19.46
N SER A 658 4.63 21.53 -19.57
CA SER A 658 3.90 22.38 -18.60
C SER A 658 2.38 22.15 -18.61
N ARG A 659 1.82 21.61 -19.70
CA ARG A 659 0.37 21.30 -19.86
C ARG A 659 0.00 19.89 -19.44
N GLU A 660 0.97 19.00 -19.27
CA GLU A 660 0.70 17.61 -18.89
C GLU A 660 0.22 17.54 -17.43
N LYS A 661 -0.69 16.58 -17.19
CA LYS A 661 -1.12 16.21 -15.84
C LYS A 661 -0.21 15.12 -15.28
N GLU A 662 -0.22 14.96 -13.97
CA GLU A 662 0.45 13.84 -13.32
C GLU A 662 -0.18 12.52 -13.77
N ILE A 663 0.65 11.62 -14.32
CA ILE A 663 0.23 10.32 -14.84
C ILE A 663 0.65 9.21 -13.87
N LEU A 664 1.86 9.34 -13.34
CA LEU A 664 2.44 8.45 -12.33
C LEU A 664 2.91 9.26 -11.14
N PRO A 665 2.89 8.68 -9.93
CA PRO A 665 3.50 9.32 -8.77
C PRO A 665 4.99 9.60 -9.05
N PRO A 666 5.59 10.64 -8.44
CA PRO A 666 7.01 10.96 -8.62
C PRO A 666 7.91 9.75 -8.42
N PRO A 667 9.03 9.65 -9.17
CA PRO A 667 9.96 8.53 -9.03
C PRO A 667 10.49 8.44 -7.58
N GLY A 668 10.63 7.22 -7.08
CA GLY A 668 11.17 6.96 -5.74
C GLY A 668 12.63 7.41 -5.63
N ASP A 669 13.03 7.76 -4.42
CA ASP A 669 14.40 8.19 -4.11
C ASP A 669 15.37 7.00 -3.93
N HIS A 670 14.88 5.78 -4.01
CA HIS A 670 15.63 4.53 -3.87
C HIS A 670 15.32 3.56 -5.00
N VAL A 671 16.24 2.65 -5.29
CA VAL A 671 15.98 1.50 -6.18
C VAL A 671 15.22 0.40 -5.43
N HIS A 672 14.41 -0.37 -6.16
CA HIS A 672 13.55 -1.41 -5.59
C HIS A 672 13.75 -2.76 -6.27
#